data_6d0e8e6971848678ad56e92cbaf2799d
#
_entry.id   6d0e8e6971848678ad56e92cbaf2799d
#
_cell.length_a   1.000
_cell.length_b   1.000
_cell.length_c   1.000
_cell.angle_alpha   90.00
_cell.angle_beta   90.00
_cell.angle_gamma   90.00
#
_symmetry.space_group_name_H-M   'P 1'
#
loop_
_entity.id
_entity.type
_entity.pdbx_description
1 polymer ?
#
loop_
_entity_poly.entity_id
_entity_poly.type
_entity_poly.pdbx_seq_one_letter_code
_entity_poly.pdbx_strand_id
1 'polypeptide(L)'
;MDADSSPHMRLGLLRPLLLVVAVACSRPADAPAQLEASPSPFAGSKDAAVRAAATMLESGRPWRATEILDSAYRAQTARSAEVVLLSAMAAAGWGGWSRVDRELSTAAWIDSTFNGRGRELLARAALARGEDSVARFHAERAIAESRNERDRGVREVLLARALDRLALGDSAATVYLQAARRLPSVADWLELRAAGATSDPSRRQRSYGQVRTAVARARIAPTEAQARERWRDYAGAGRAYADLAEKGQALRLELLAKPDSATRASVRIRTLALLSGSPSAADARIAMTLIDSSFSPLSTSENLAVARAAGRAGMFARAATGFARADRELDAADRYAYATVLSRLGRDVDAAGQFARVPAGSLQAALAAYQRARSLLRAGQTSAARVALRRVTQAFARDTNVVAPALFLLADLATDDGRDADARAGFSEVANRFPGNDLAPAALFRAATISYVAGAFGVAARDFDRLVERYPRSTDASAARYWAGRARERAGDRTRAAARWREVMATDPLSYYALESARRLGIPPWKPTPAMDSLIRPAALQQVADRAALLELLGMGTEEGFEYDALGSTGSSPDTLRAAAEVLMDRGETSRAIGLARRALAASAPRDTRLFRLLYPLVYGDAIRVEATARRIDPALVAGLIHQESGFNPRATSRAGAVGLMQVLPSVGASIAKAQGMSSYERVLLYQPDVNVRLGMAHLDAMLRQYPRLEYALAAYNAGGAPVRRWRQKHGADDPELFVERIPYDETRDYVRILLRNQAMYRALYAW
;
A
#
# COMPACT_ATOMS: atom_id res chain seq x y z
N MET A 1 -27.61 -8.97 -50.54
CA MET A 1 -27.06 -8.14 -51.63
C MET A 1 -25.74 -7.62 -51.10
N ASP A 2 -24.78 -8.43 -51.28
CA ASP A 2 -23.64 -8.37 -52.24
C ASP A 2 -22.67 -7.28 -51.82
N ALA A 3 -21.53 -7.55 -51.53
CA ALA A 3 -20.32 -8.27 -51.93
C ALA A 3 -19.15 -7.34 -51.68
N ASP A 4 -18.18 -7.74 -50.94
CA ASP A 4 -16.87 -8.28 -51.35
C ASP A 4 -15.96 -7.32 -52.15
N SER A 5 -14.80 -7.04 -51.60
CA SER A 5 -13.50 -7.16 -52.26
C SER A 5 -12.35 -6.47 -51.54
N SER A 6 -11.42 -7.32 -51.07
CA SER A 6 -10.01 -6.97 -50.92
C SER A 6 -9.37 -6.88 -52.32
N PRO A 7 -8.22 -6.20 -52.49
CA PRO A 7 -7.08 -6.97 -52.95
C PRO A 7 -5.72 -6.63 -52.35
N HIS A 8 -4.94 -7.67 -52.43
CA HIS A 8 -3.52 -7.93 -52.17
C HIS A 8 -2.46 -6.99 -52.81
N MET A 9 -1.33 -6.91 -52.09
CA MET A 9 0.07 -7.02 -52.55
C MET A 9 0.62 -6.09 -53.62
N ARG A 10 1.73 -5.46 -53.28
CA ARG A 10 3.03 -5.65 -54.01
C ARG A 10 4.22 -5.12 -53.22
N LEU A 11 5.21 -6.02 -53.09
CA LEU A 11 6.59 -5.77 -52.69
C LEU A 11 7.29 -4.78 -53.63
N GLY A 12 8.15 -3.92 -53.09
CA GLY A 12 9.16 -3.18 -53.81
C GLY A 12 10.46 -3.16 -53.02
N LEU A 13 11.37 -4.05 -53.43
CA LEU A 13 12.77 -4.11 -52.99
C LEU A 13 13.54 -2.90 -53.51
N LEU A 14 14.27 -2.17 -52.65
CA LEU A 14 15.42 -1.38 -53.02
C LEU A 14 16.51 -1.51 -51.97
N ARG A 15 17.60 -2.07 -52.36
CA ARG A 15 18.87 -2.28 -51.63
C ARG A 15 19.81 -1.08 -51.79
N PRO A 16 20.94 -1.00 -51.09
CA PRO A 16 21.34 0.10 -50.25
C PRO A 16 22.43 0.98 -50.85
N LEU A 17 22.47 2.24 -50.47
CA LEU A 17 23.65 3.09 -50.64
C LEU A 17 24.41 3.14 -49.32
N LEU A 18 25.57 2.53 -49.28
CA LEU A 18 26.59 2.70 -48.26
C LEU A 18 27.15 4.15 -48.38
N LEU A 19 26.79 4.99 -47.40
CA LEU A 19 27.50 6.23 -47.14
C LEU A 19 28.42 5.98 -45.94
N VAL A 20 29.71 5.81 -46.20
CA VAL A 20 30.75 5.81 -45.16
C VAL A 20 30.93 7.26 -44.72
N VAL A 21 30.32 7.60 -43.59
CA VAL A 21 30.65 8.84 -42.87
C VAL A 21 31.71 8.46 -41.84
N ALA A 22 32.91 9.00 -42.04
CA ALA A 22 33.98 8.94 -41.05
C ALA A 22 33.51 9.66 -39.78
N VAL A 23 33.15 8.88 -38.76
CA VAL A 23 32.90 9.41 -37.43
C VAL A 23 34.27 9.66 -36.81
N ALA A 24 34.62 10.96 -36.71
CA ALA A 24 35.71 11.39 -35.85
C ALA A 24 35.44 10.90 -34.43
N CYS A 25 36.41 10.16 -33.87
CA CYS A 25 36.42 9.77 -32.46
C CYS A 25 36.43 11.03 -31.58
N SER A 26 35.26 11.52 -31.23
CA SER A 26 35.09 12.35 -30.03
C SER A 26 35.21 11.41 -28.85
N ARG A 27 36.20 11.64 -27.98
CA ARG A 27 36.31 10.99 -26.67
C ARG A 27 34.97 11.06 -26.00
N PRO A 28 34.46 9.96 -25.37
CA PRO A 28 33.29 10.04 -24.52
C PRO A 28 33.62 11.07 -23.43
N ALA A 29 32.72 12.05 -23.26
CA ALA A 29 32.74 12.93 -22.09
C ALA A 29 32.83 12.04 -20.85
N ASP A 30 33.69 12.42 -19.91
CA ASP A 30 34.02 11.71 -18.71
C ASP A 30 32.72 11.15 -18.08
N ALA A 31 32.70 9.84 -17.90
CA ALA A 31 31.66 9.20 -17.08
C ALA A 31 31.64 9.94 -15.72
N PRO A 32 30.48 10.35 -15.20
CA PRO A 32 30.45 10.96 -13.88
C PRO A 32 31.14 10.02 -12.91
N ALA A 33 32.16 10.52 -12.22
CA ALA A 33 32.91 9.77 -11.23
C ALA A 33 31.91 9.09 -10.30
N GLN A 34 31.97 7.76 -10.23
CA GLN A 34 31.21 7.02 -9.25
C GLN A 34 31.56 7.65 -7.89
N LEU A 35 30.54 8.19 -7.24
CA LEU A 35 30.68 8.76 -5.90
C LEU A 35 31.03 7.59 -4.97
N GLU A 36 32.34 7.34 -4.80
CA GLU A 36 32.83 6.35 -3.85
C GLU A 36 32.27 6.70 -2.47
N ALA A 37 31.61 5.73 -1.86
CA ALA A 37 31.22 5.84 -0.46
C ALA A 37 32.50 6.05 0.34
N SER A 38 32.57 7.11 1.14
CA SER A 38 33.70 7.32 2.04
C SER A 38 33.88 6.07 2.89
N PRO A 39 35.09 5.48 2.98
CA PRO A 39 35.32 4.27 3.75
C PRO A 39 34.83 4.47 5.19
N SER A 40 34.22 3.44 5.77
CA SER A 40 33.75 3.48 7.15
C SER A 40 34.89 3.92 8.07
N PRO A 41 34.70 4.94 8.90
CA PRO A 41 35.73 5.39 9.83
C PRO A 41 36.14 4.31 10.85
N PHE A 42 35.40 3.18 10.87
CA PHE A 42 35.57 2.07 11.81
C PHE A 42 36.24 0.82 11.20
N ALA A 43 36.51 0.81 9.87
CA ALA A 43 37.09 -0.34 9.19
C ALA A 43 38.47 -0.74 9.76
N GLY A 44 39.22 0.21 10.30
CA GLY A 44 40.53 0.00 10.94
C GLY A 44 40.49 -0.14 12.46
N SER A 45 39.32 -0.18 13.10
CA SER A 45 39.22 -0.27 14.55
C SER A 45 39.81 -1.59 15.07
N LYS A 46 40.61 -1.54 16.17
CA LYS A 46 41.14 -2.72 16.84
C LYS A 46 40.07 -3.44 17.67
N ASP A 47 38.99 -2.77 17.99
CA ASP A 47 37.91 -3.29 18.83
C ASP A 47 36.98 -4.20 18.01
N ALA A 48 36.83 -5.45 18.44
CA ALA A 48 36.01 -6.45 17.76
C ALA A 48 34.51 -6.10 17.78
N ALA A 49 33.99 -5.50 18.86
CA ALA A 49 32.60 -5.11 18.97
C ALA A 49 32.29 -3.91 18.06
N VAL A 50 33.23 -2.96 17.94
CA VAL A 50 33.12 -1.83 17.03
C VAL A 50 33.04 -2.32 15.56
N ARG A 51 33.96 -3.23 15.17
CA ARG A 51 33.93 -3.80 13.82
C ARG A 51 32.62 -4.55 13.52
N ALA A 52 32.18 -5.39 14.47
CA ALA A 52 30.94 -6.15 14.33
C ALA A 52 29.71 -5.23 14.21
N ALA A 53 29.64 -4.18 15.03
CA ALA A 53 28.55 -3.21 14.99
C ALA A 53 28.57 -2.37 13.69
N ALA A 54 29.76 -1.98 13.22
CA ALA A 54 29.92 -1.26 11.94
C ALA A 54 29.42 -2.12 10.78
N THR A 55 29.80 -3.40 10.71
CA THR A 55 29.30 -4.34 9.70
C THR A 55 27.77 -4.48 9.73
N MET A 56 27.16 -4.53 10.93
CA MET A 56 25.70 -4.56 11.04
C MET A 56 25.05 -3.27 10.51
N LEU A 57 25.63 -2.13 10.83
CA LEU A 57 25.12 -0.83 10.35
C LEU A 57 25.24 -0.72 8.83
N GLU A 58 26.36 -1.11 8.24
CA GLU A 58 26.59 -1.14 6.78
C GLU A 58 25.64 -2.12 6.06
N SER A 59 25.25 -3.20 6.72
CA SER A 59 24.24 -4.14 6.22
C SER A 59 22.79 -3.71 6.45
N GLY A 60 22.55 -2.47 6.89
CA GLY A 60 21.19 -1.94 7.14
C GLY A 60 20.49 -2.50 8.39
N ARG A 61 21.27 -2.97 9.38
CA ARG A 61 20.77 -3.56 10.65
C ARG A 61 21.14 -2.71 11.86
N PRO A 62 20.70 -1.45 11.94
CA PRO A 62 21.15 -0.49 12.95
C PRO A 62 20.75 -0.89 14.38
N TRP A 63 19.61 -1.55 14.56
CA TRP A 63 19.23 -2.04 15.89
C TRP A 63 20.17 -3.15 16.36
N ARG A 64 20.58 -4.06 15.48
CA ARG A 64 21.54 -5.10 15.82
C ARG A 64 22.90 -4.53 16.19
N ALA A 65 23.35 -3.48 15.49
CA ALA A 65 24.54 -2.72 15.88
C ALA A 65 24.39 -2.13 17.29
N THR A 66 23.23 -1.59 17.61
CA THR A 66 22.91 -1.08 18.97
C THR A 66 23.00 -2.19 20.02
N GLU A 67 22.40 -3.36 19.79
CA GLU A 67 22.44 -4.50 20.72
C GLU A 67 23.88 -4.98 20.99
N ILE A 68 24.73 -5.05 19.95
CA ILE A 68 26.14 -5.43 20.08
C ILE A 68 26.90 -4.44 20.98
N LEU A 69 26.74 -3.13 20.69
CA LEU A 69 27.44 -2.09 21.48
C LEU A 69 26.92 -2.04 22.92
N ASP A 70 25.62 -2.12 23.13
CA ASP A 70 25.06 -2.13 24.50
C ASP A 70 25.48 -3.34 25.31
N SER A 71 25.61 -4.51 24.66
CA SER A 71 26.11 -5.72 25.33
C SER A 71 27.59 -5.60 25.68
N ALA A 72 28.41 -5.13 24.73
CA ALA A 72 29.85 -5.04 24.92
C ALA A 72 30.30 -3.99 25.96
N TYR A 73 29.55 -2.87 26.03
CA TYR A 73 29.94 -1.70 26.85
C TYR A 73 28.98 -1.39 28.00
N ARG A 74 28.09 -2.33 28.37
CA ARG A 74 27.07 -2.13 29.43
C ARG A 74 27.65 -1.69 30.76
N ALA A 75 28.83 -2.23 31.16
CA ALA A 75 29.44 -1.96 32.42
C ALA A 75 30.47 -0.81 32.39
N GLN A 76 30.73 -0.22 31.22
CA GLN A 76 31.75 0.81 31.07
C GLN A 76 31.16 2.21 31.22
N THR A 77 31.67 2.98 32.16
CA THR A 77 31.31 4.38 32.40
C THR A 77 31.97 5.34 31.39
N ALA A 78 33.21 5.00 30.94
CA ALA A 78 33.94 5.77 29.95
C ALA A 78 34.07 4.96 28.64
N ARG A 79 33.50 5.50 27.54
CA ARG A 79 33.56 4.89 26.23
C ARG A 79 34.42 5.73 25.29
N SER A 80 35.15 5.10 24.37
CA SER A 80 35.95 5.79 23.37
C SER A 80 35.05 6.62 22.41
N ALA A 81 35.67 7.63 21.80
CA ALA A 81 34.93 8.45 20.79
C ALA A 81 34.36 7.64 19.61
N GLU A 82 35.08 6.57 19.21
CA GLU A 82 34.59 5.62 18.19
C GLU A 82 33.31 4.92 18.63
N VAL A 83 33.28 4.38 19.84
CA VAL A 83 32.13 3.65 20.40
C VAL A 83 30.92 4.59 20.51
N VAL A 84 31.13 5.82 21.00
CA VAL A 84 30.06 6.82 21.16
C VAL A 84 29.49 7.24 19.78
N LEU A 85 30.37 7.53 18.81
CA LEU A 85 29.92 7.94 17.48
C LEU A 85 29.17 6.79 16.80
N LEU A 86 29.68 5.55 16.83
CA LEU A 86 29.05 4.40 16.23
C LEU A 86 27.70 4.07 16.90
N SER A 87 27.61 4.22 18.23
CA SER A 87 26.36 4.10 18.99
C SER A 87 25.32 5.14 18.52
N ALA A 88 25.73 6.39 18.33
CA ALA A 88 24.87 7.45 17.81
C ALA A 88 24.46 7.19 16.35
N MET A 89 25.37 6.70 15.50
CA MET A 89 25.04 6.33 14.10
C MET A 89 24.04 5.17 14.07
N ALA A 90 24.24 4.14 14.89
CA ALA A 90 23.29 3.04 15.02
C ALA A 90 21.93 3.54 15.50
N ALA A 91 21.90 4.41 16.52
CA ALA A 91 20.66 5.03 17.00
C ALA A 91 19.96 5.86 15.91
N ALA A 92 20.68 6.68 15.15
CA ALA A 92 20.13 7.42 14.02
C ALA A 92 19.50 6.50 12.96
N GLY A 93 20.14 5.35 12.68
CA GLY A 93 19.67 4.38 11.70
C GLY A 93 18.30 3.76 12.03
N TRP A 94 17.95 3.62 13.31
CA TRP A 94 16.63 3.14 13.72
C TRP A 94 15.69 4.26 14.20
N GLY A 95 16.07 5.53 14.06
CA GLY A 95 15.25 6.68 14.43
C GLY A 95 15.29 7.05 15.93
N GLY A 96 16.23 6.55 16.69
CA GLY A 96 16.45 6.84 18.12
C GLY A 96 17.08 8.20 18.36
N TRP A 97 16.47 9.26 17.88
CA TRP A 97 17.02 10.61 17.89
C TRP A 97 17.31 11.15 19.29
N SER A 98 16.51 10.78 20.29
CA SER A 98 16.79 11.13 21.70
C SER A 98 18.06 10.46 22.22
N ARG A 99 18.38 9.26 21.71
CA ARG A 99 19.64 8.59 22.06
C ARG A 99 20.83 9.27 21.38
N VAL A 100 20.70 9.64 20.10
CA VAL A 100 21.73 10.43 19.38
C VAL A 100 22.12 11.66 20.18
N ASP A 101 21.14 12.40 20.67
CA ASP A 101 21.35 13.60 21.44
C ASP A 101 22.07 13.29 22.77
N ARG A 102 21.61 12.32 23.55
CA ARG A 102 22.26 11.93 24.82
C ARG A 102 23.71 11.47 24.64
N GLU A 103 24.00 10.77 23.55
CA GLU A 103 25.36 10.24 23.29
C GLU A 103 26.32 11.36 22.84
N LEU A 104 25.87 12.36 22.11
CA LEU A 104 26.74 13.33 21.42
C LEU A 104 26.72 14.74 22.02
N SER A 105 25.67 15.17 22.71
CA SER A 105 25.53 16.57 23.15
C SER A 105 26.62 17.00 24.15
N THR A 106 27.15 16.08 24.91
CA THR A 106 28.20 16.34 25.93
C THR A 106 29.60 15.83 25.52
N ALA A 107 29.76 15.34 24.27
CA ALA A 107 30.99 14.76 23.79
C ALA A 107 32.08 15.85 23.58
N ALA A 108 33.13 15.87 24.42
CA ALA A 108 34.19 16.88 24.35
C ALA A 108 34.96 16.87 23.01
N TRP A 109 35.01 15.72 22.34
CA TRP A 109 35.72 15.53 21.07
C TRP A 109 34.92 15.96 19.82
N ILE A 110 33.66 16.37 19.97
CA ILE A 110 32.70 16.51 18.86
C ILE A 110 33.12 17.50 17.78
N ASP A 111 33.90 18.53 18.18
CA ASP A 111 34.42 19.57 17.27
C ASP A 111 35.86 19.31 16.81
N SER A 112 36.47 18.19 17.15
CA SER A 112 37.89 17.91 16.85
C SER A 112 38.14 16.59 16.12
N THR A 113 37.20 15.68 16.12
CA THR A 113 37.37 14.34 15.53
C THR A 113 36.21 13.99 14.57
N PHE A 114 36.45 13.05 13.67
CA PHE A 114 35.49 12.53 12.72
C PHE A 114 34.90 13.59 11.74
N ASN A 115 35.64 14.65 11.49
CA ASN A 115 35.35 15.65 10.44
C ASN A 115 33.90 16.18 10.48
N GLY A 116 33.40 16.51 11.67
CA GLY A 116 32.05 17.07 11.85
C GLY A 116 30.89 16.06 11.81
N ARG A 117 31.17 14.76 11.77
CA ARG A 117 30.12 13.72 11.69
C ARG A 117 29.19 13.70 12.91
N GLY A 118 29.76 13.96 14.11
CA GLY A 118 28.95 14.09 15.33
C GLY A 118 27.97 15.27 15.27
N ARG A 119 28.46 16.42 14.79
CA ARG A 119 27.61 17.61 14.59
C ARG A 119 26.54 17.39 13.52
N GLU A 120 26.87 16.68 12.44
CA GLU A 120 25.89 16.30 11.42
C GLU A 120 24.76 15.46 12.01
N LEU A 121 25.07 14.47 12.84
CA LEU A 121 24.06 13.62 13.51
C LEU A 121 23.18 14.44 14.46
N LEU A 122 23.75 15.37 15.22
CA LEU A 122 22.98 16.27 16.08
C LEU A 122 22.06 17.19 15.25
N ALA A 123 22.52 17.71 14.11
CA ALA A 123 21.68 18.50 13.20
C ALA A 123 20.49 17.67 12.68
N ARG A 124 20.72 16.42 12.28
CA ARG A 124 19.65 15.49 11.86
C ARG A 124 18.67 15.20 12.99
N ALA A 125 19.18 14.95 14.21
CA ALA A 125 18.35 14.69 15.39
C ALA A 125 17.48 15.92 15.73
N ALA A 126 18.04 17.12 15.70
CA ALA A 126 17.34 18.36 15.96
C ALA A 126 16.25 18.61 14.88
N LEU A 127 16.56 18.41 13.59
CA LEU A 127 15.55 18.48 12.51
C LEU A 127 14.40 17.48 12.72
N ALA A 128 14.70 16.27 13.15
CA ALA A 128 13.68 15.24 13.39
C ALA A 128 12.78 15.59 14.59
N ARG A 129 13.29 16.33 15.58
CA ARG A 129 12.53 16.78 16.75
C ARG A 129 11.83 18.14 16.53
N GLY A 130 12.10 18.82 15.40
CA GLY A 130 11.56 20.18 15.13
C GLY A 130 12.29 21.29 15.86
N GLU A 131 13.52 21.07 16.30
CA GLU A 131 14.39 22.02 16.99
C GLU A 131 15.26 22.79 15.99
N ASP A 132 14.63 23.57 15.10
CA ASP A 132 15.24 24.07 13.87
C ASP A 132 16.42 25.04 14.14
N SER A 133 16.40 25.83 15.22
CA SER A 133 17.51 26.67 15.62
C SER A 133 18.73 25.86 16.08
N VAL A 134 18.49 24.77 16.80
CA VAL A 134 19.56 23.85 17.23
C VAL A 134 20.14 23.11 16.02
N ALA A 135 19.27 22.71 15.09
CA ALA A 135 19.69 22.08 13.84
C ALA A 135 20.58 23.00 13.00
N ARG A 136 20.21 24.28 12.88
CA ARG A 136 21.03 25.31 12.22
C ARG A 136 22.41 25.39 12.84
N PHE A 137 22.50 25.56 14.18
CA PHE A 137 23.76 25.67 14.91
C PHE A 137 24.69 24.47 14.65
N HIS A 138 24.17 23.24 14.74
CA HIS A 138 24.98 22.06 14.51
C HIS A 138 25.37 21.88 13.04
N ALA A 139 24.50 22.24 12.09
CA ALA A 139 24.79 22.15 10.66
C ALA A 139 25.90 23.14 10.26
N GLU A 140 25.87 24.39 10.74
CA GLU A 140 26.92 25.40 10.50
C GLU A 140 28.30 24.90 10.98
N ARG A 141 28.37 24.30 12.18
CA ARG A 141 29.62 23.73 12.71
C ARG A 141 30.06 22.50 11.90
N ALA A 142 29.14 21.63 11.53
CA ALA A 142 29.47 20.45 10.73
C ALA A 142 30.05 20.87 9.34
N ILE A 143 29.53 21.93 8.73
CA ILE A 143 30.03 22.46 7.47
C ILE A 143 31.47 22.98 7.61
N ALA A 144 31.80 23.68 8.70
CA ALA A 144 33.14 24.22 8.95
C ALA A 144 34.20 23.08 9.03
N GLU A 145 33.83 21.89 9.50
CA GLU A 145 34.70 20.76 9.65
C GLU A 145 34.72 19.81 8.44
N SER A 146 34.01 20.14 7.36
CA SER A 146 33.93 19.31 6.16
C SER A 146 35.26 19.29 5.42
N ARG A 147 35.78 18.08 5.11
CA ARG A 147 37.04 17.89 4.38
C ARG A 147 36.85 17.65 2.89
N ASN A 148 35.68 17.27 2.46
CA ASN A 148 35.35 17.03 1.04
C ASN A 148 34.07 17.75 0.63
N GLU A 149 33.92 18.00 -0.66
CA GLU A 149 32.82 18.76 -1.23
C GLU A 149 31.45 18.03 -1.09
N ARG A 150 31.45 16.70 -1.14
CA ARG A 150 30.22 15.93 -0.98
C ARG A 150 29.65 16.05 0.42
N ASP A 151 30.47 15.80 1.46
CA ASP A 151 30.02 15.92 2.86
C ASP A 151 29.56 17.35 3.15
N ARG A 152 30.29 18.33 2.62
CA ARG A 152 29.91 19.74 2.73
C ARG A 152 28.54 20.01 2.09
N GLY A 153 28.30 19.49 0.87
CA GLY A 153 27.01 19.63 0.20
C GLY A 153 25.84 18.99 0.97
N VAL A 154 26.06 17.78 1.55
CA VAL A 154 25.08 17.11 2.40
C VAL A 154 24.71 17.97 3.62
N ARG A 155 25.69 18.54 4.30
CA ARG A 155 25.50 19.39 5.48
C ARG A 155 24.88 20.75 5.15
N GLU A 156 25.20 21.32 3.97
CA GLU A 156 24.53 22.51 3.44
C GLU A 156 23.02 22.24 3.24
N VAL A 157 22.63 21.06 2.77
CA VAL A 157 21.19 20.72 2.69
C VAL A 157 20.54 20.67 4.07
N LEU A 158 21.21 20.13 5.09
CA LEU A 158 20.67 20.16 6.46
C LEU A 158 20.51 21.59 6.98
N LEU A 159 21.50 22.45 6.73
CA LEU A 159 21.43 23.88 7.06
C LEU A 159 20.27 24.56 6.32
N ALA A 160 20.17 24.35 5.00
CA ALA A 160 19.11 24.96 4.20
C ALA A 160 17.71 24.53 4.67
N ARG A 161 17.53 23.27 5.05
CA ARG A 161 16.27 22.77 5.62
C ARG A 161 15.95 23.41 6.97
N ALA A 162 16.94 23.61 7.83
CA ALA A 162 16.75 24.32 9.10
C ALA A 162 16.37 25.78 8.88
N LEU A 163 17.07 26.48 7.98
CA LEU A 163 16.76 27.86 7.62
C LEU A 163 15.35 28.01 7.01
N ASP A 164 14.95 27.07 6.16
CA ASP A 164 13.64 27.07 5.53
C ASP A 164 12.51 26.93 6.57
N ARG A 165 12.67 26.06 7.56
CA ARG A 165 11.73 25.89 8.68
C ARG A 165 11.70 27.10 9.62
N LEU A 166 12.81 27.79 9.76
CA LEU A 166 12.90 29.08 10.50
C LEU A 166 12.32 30.27 9.72
N ALA A 167 11.68 30.04 8.56
CA ALA A 167 11.16 31.04 7.66
C ALA A 167 12.24 32.03 7.11
N LEU A 168 13.51 31.65 7.13
CA LEU A 168 14.64 32.39 6.56
C LEU A 168 14.85 31.96 5.09
N GLY A 169 13.81 32.07 4.27
CA GLY A 169 13.71 31.46 2.95
C GLY A 169 14.80 31.92 1.96
N ASP A 170 15.15 33.21 1.91
CA ASP A 170 16.18 33.68 0.98
C ASP A 170 17.58 33.17 1.36
N SER A 171 17.86 33.05 2.65
CA SER A 171 19.08 32.39 3.15
C SER A 171 19.09 30.89 2.82
N ALA A 172 17.97 30.20 3.04
CA ALA A 172 17.81 28.82 2.67
C ALA A 172 18.06 28.59 1.18
N ALA A 173 17.46 29.42 0.31
CA ALA A 173 17.65 29.35 -1.14
C ALA A 173 19.13 29.51 -1.53
N THR A 174 19.86 30.42 -0.86
CA THR A 174 21.31 30.60 -1.10
C THR A 174 22.08 29.32 -0.80
N VAL A 175 21.80 28.70 0.34
CA VAL A 175 22.49 27.48 0.78
C VAL A 175 22.09 26.28 -0.08
N TYR A 176 20.83 26.13 -0.49
CA TYR A 176 20.42 25.10 -1.46
C TYR A 176 21.19 25.22 -2.78
N LEU A 177 21.40 26.45 -3.31
CA LEU A 177 22.16 26.64 -4.54
C LEU A 177 23.67 26.35 -4.37
N GLN A 178 24.22 26.54 -3.18
CA GLN A 178 25.60 26.12 -2.87
C GLN A 178 25.68 24.57 -2.88
N ALA A 179 24.75 23.91 -2.21
CA ALA A 179 24.67 22.46 -2.21
C ALA A 179 24.45 21.86 -3.61
N ALA A 180 23.64 22.51 -4.47
CA ALA A 180 23.38 22.07 -5.84
C ALA A 180 24.66 21.96 -6.68
N ARG A 181 25.62 22.88 -6.48
CA ARG A 181 26.92 22.85 -7.16
C ARG A 181 27.79 21.67 -6.71
N ARG A 182 27.64 21.23 -5.45
CA ARG A 182 28.42 20.14 -4.84
C ARG A 182 27.79 18.76 -5.02
N LEU A 183 26.49 18.73 -5.29
CA LEU A 183 25.69 17.52 -5.42
C LEU A 183 24.99 17.49 -6.81
N PRO A 184 25.74 17.42 -7.91
CA PRO A 184 25.21 17.59 -9.27
C PRO A 184 24.15 16.55 -9.63
N SER A 185 24.20 15.35 -9.07
CA SER A 185 23.23 14.30 -9.36
C SER A 185 21.80 14.64 -8.89
N VAL A 186 21.66 15.49 -7.88
CA VAL A 186 20.36 15.93 -7.32
C VAL A 186 20.15 17.44 -7.44
N ALA A 187 20.99 18.12 -8.24
CA ALA A 187 20.96 19.57 -8.40
C ALA A 187 19.57 20.10 -8.79
N ASP A 188 18.87 19.41 -9.70
CA ASP A 188 17.51 19.80 -10.13
C ASP A 188 16.54 19.94 -8.96
N TRP A 189 16.59 19.03 -8.01
CA TRP A 189 15.73 19.06 -6.81
C TRP A 189 16.12 20.17 -5.84
N LEU A 190 17.43 20.44 -5.71
CA LEU A 190 17.94 21.53 -4.88
C LEU A 190 17.61 22.91 -5.48
N GLU A 191 17.64 23.04 -6.82
CA GLU A 191 17.16 24.24 -7.54
C GLU A 191 15.66 24.46 -7.30
N LEU A 192 14.83 23.40 -7.34
CA LEU A 192 13.41 23.51 -7.01
C LEU A 192 13.17 23.92 -5.55
N ARG A 193 13.95 23.37 -4.62
CA ARG A 193 13.87 23.78 -3.21
C ARG A 193 14.29 25.26 -3.02
N ALA A 194 15.35 25.68 -3.69
CA ALA A 194 15.78 27.06 -3.67
C ALA A 194 14.70 28.01 -4.25
N ALA A 195 14.09 27.61 -5.38
CA ALA A 195 12.99 28.36 -5.97
C ALA A 195 11.77 28.45 -5.03
N GLY A 196 11.38 27.36 -4.37
CA GLY A 196 10.28 27.36 -3.41
C GLY A 196 10.55 28.19 -2.14
N ALA A 197 11.82 28.33 -1.78
CA ALA A 197 12.24 29.05 -0.57
C ALA A 197 12.37 30.57 -0.77
N THR A 198 12.81 31.04 -1.95
CA THR A 198 13.09 32.48 -2.16
C THR A 198 11.85 33.34 -2.38
N SER A 199 11.88 34.55 -1.84
CA SER A 199 10.88 35.60 -2.10
C SER A 199 11.03 36.25 -3.48
N ASP A 200 12.24 36.26 -4.06
CA ASP A 200 12.57 36.92 -5.33
C ASP A 200 12.07 36.10 -6.56
N PRO A 201 11.08 36.62 -7.34
CA PRO A 201 10.58 35.96 -8.53
C PRO A 201 11.64 35.72 -9.60
N SER A 202 12.58 36.68 -9.76
CA SER A 202 13.65 36.56 -10.76
C SER A 202 14.61 35.43 -10.41
N ARG A 203 14.89 35.24 -9.13
CA ARG A 203 15.71 34.14 -8.64
C ARG A 203 14.98 32.79 -8.85
N ARG A 204 13.66 32.73 -8.60
CA ARG A 204 12.85 31.56 -8.91
C ARG A 204 12.97 31.14 -10.38
N GLN A 205 12.78 32.12 -11.29
CA GLN A 205 12.86 31.85 -12.73
C GLN A 205 14.25 31.36 -13.16
N ARG A 206 15.32 31.91 -12.59
CA ARG A 206 16.69 31.43 -12.85
C ARG A 206 16.87 29.99 -12.42
N SER A 207 16.41 29.62 -11.23
CA SER A 207 16.46 28.25 -10.73
C SER A 207 15.66 27.30 -11.60
N TYR A 208 14.43 27.66 -12.00
CA TYR A 208 13.64 26.83 -12.92
C TYR A 208 14.34 26.61 -14.26
N GLY A 209 15.07 27.60 -14.76
CA GLY A 209 15.87 27.49 -15.98
C GLY A 209 17.04 26.48 -15.87
N GLN A 210 17.47 26.12 -14.68
CA GLN A 210 18.53 25.12 -14.46
C GLN A 210 18.00 23.67 -14.37
N VAL A 211 16.69 23.46 -14.12
CA VAL A 211 16.11 22.13 -13.96
C VAL A 211 16.11 21.38 -15.31
N ARG A 212 16.73 20.20 -15.36
CA ARG A 212 16.99 19.44 -16.59
C ARG A 212 16.14 18.17 -16.70
N THR A 213 16.00 17.40 -15.62
CA THR A 213 15.30 16.12 -15.66
C THR A 213 13.80 16.28 -15.85
N ALA A 214 13.18 15.40 -16.62
CA ALA A 214 11.73 15.47 -16.88
C ALA A 214 10.89 15.36 -15.59
N VAL A 215 11.36 14.54 -14.64
CA VAL A 215 10.69 14.35 -13.34
C VAL A 215 10.66 15.63 -12.53
N ALA A 216 11.80 16.31 -12.40
CA ALA A 216 11.89 17.57 -11.68
C ALA A 216 11.17 18.70 -12.42
N ARG A 217 11.28 18.78 -13.76
CA ARG A 217 10.55 19.78 -14.58
C ARG A 217 9.05 19.73 -14.37
N ALA A 218 8.48 18.54 -14.24
CA ALA A 218 7.05 18.39 -13.95
C ALA A 218 6.61 19.00 -12.61
N ARG A 219 7.56 19.36 -11.75
CA ARG A 219 7.31 19.97 -10.43
C ARG A 219 7.47 21.50 -10.43
N ILE A 220 7.91 22.11 -11.52
CA ILE A 220 8.08 23.57 -11.60
C ILE A 220 6.77 24.31 -11.34
N ALA A 221 5.69 23.97 -12.06
CA ALA A 221 4.41 24.65 -11.92
C ALA A 221 3.79 24.47 -10.51
N PRO A 222 3.72 23.28 -9.91
CA PRO A 222 3.31 23.13 -8.51
C PRO A 222 4.20 23.93 -7.53
N THR A 223 5.52 23.92 -7.72
CA THR A 223 6.45 24.67 -6.86
C THR A 223 6.22 26.18 -6.96
N GLU A 224 5.99 26.71 -8.17
CA GLU A 224 5.68 28.13 -8.37
C GLU A 224 4.36 28.53 -7.69
N ALA A 225 3.31 27.72 -7.82
CA ALA A 225 2.03 27.96 -7.17
C ALA A 225 2.20 28.05 -5.63
N GLN A 226 2.92 27.08 -5.05
CA GLN A 226 3.21 27.04 -3.62
C GLN A 226 4.11 28.21 -3.17
N ALA A 227 5.12 28.58 -3.95
CA ALA A 227 6.00 29.70 -3.64
C ALA A 227 5.22 31.02 -3.61
N ARG A 228 4.36 31.27 -4.60
CA ARG A 228 3.49 32.46 -4.61
C ARG A 228 2.57 32.51 -3.40
N GLU A 229 1.95 31.39 -3.03
CA GLU A 229 1.12 31.29 -1.82
C GLU A 229 1.94 31.60 -0.55
N ARG A 230 3.09 30.99 -0.40
CA ARG A 230 4.01 31.20 0.72
C ARG A 230 4.36 32.66 0.90
N TRP A 231 4.64 33.34 -0.19
CA TRP A 231 5.03 34.76 -0.21
C TRP A 231 3.84 35.72 -0.34
N ARG A 232 2.60 35.21 -0.12
CA ARG A 232 1.35 35.99 -0.07
C ARG A 232 0.98 36.68 -1.38
N ASP A 233 1.53 36.29 -2.52
CA ASP A 233 0.99 36.61 -3.84
C ASP A 233 -0.24 35.72 -4.10
N TYR A 234 -1.32 35.96 -3.35
CA TYR A 234 -2.50 35.13 -3.40
C TYR A 234 -3.20 35.17 -4.77
N ALA A 235 -3.20 36.33 -5.43
CA ALA A 235 -3.77 36.47 -6.76
C ALA A 235 -2.98 35.68 -7.81
N GLY A 236 -1.65 35.75 -7.77
CA GLY A 236 -0.78 34.98 -8.64
C GLY A 236 -0.82 33.51 -8.36
N ALA A 237 -0.85 33.11 -7.08
CA ALA A 237 -0.99 31.73 -6.66
C ALA A 237 -2.34 31.14 -7.11
N GLY A 238 -3.45 31.86 -6.96
CA GLY A 238 -4.77 31.44 -7.39
C GLY A 238 -4.83 31.14 -8.90
N ARG A 239 -4.22 31.96 -9.73
CA ARG A 239 -4.09 31.70 -11.19
C ARG A 239 -3.25 30.45 -11.44
N ALA A 240 -2.10 30.31 -10.78
CA ALA A 240 -1.22 29.16 -10.97
C ALA A 240 -1.90 27.83 -10.57
N TYR A 241 -2.68 27.82 -9.48
CA TYR A 241 -3.46 26.63 -9.11
C TYR A 241 -4.64 26.38 -10.07
N ALA A 242 -5.23 27.41 -10.65
CA ALA A 242 -6.26 27.24 -11.69
C ALA A 242 -5.68 26.59 -12.96
N ASP A 243 -4.47 26.98 -13.36
CA ASP A 243 -3.74 26.36 -14.49
C ASP A 243 -3.40 24.88 -14.22
N LEU A 244 -3.20 24.50 -12.95
CA LEU A 244 -3.03 23.11 -12.49
C LEU A 244 -4.34 22.35 -12.34
N ALA A 245 -5.48 22.95 -12.67
CA ALA A 245 -6.82 22.43 -12.46
C ALA A 245 -7.19 22.16 -10.98
N GLU A 246 -6.45 22.74 -10.02
CA GLU A 246 -6.73 22.69 -8.58
C GLU A 246 -7.74 23.79 -8.19
N LYS A 247 -8.98 23.62 -8.64
CA LYS A 247 -10.03 24.66 -8.57
C LYS A 247 -10.37 25.07 -7.14
N GLY A 248 -10.37 24.15 -6.19
CA GLY A 248 -10.61 24.45 -4.78
C GLY A 248 -9.55 25.38 -4.19
N GLN A 249 -8.28 25.13 -4.47
CA GLN A 249 -7.18 25.97 -4.05
C GLN A 249 -7.25 27.38 -4.68
N ALA A 250 -7.54 27.44 -5.98
CA ALA A 250 -7.69 28.70 -6.69
C ALA A 250 -8.76 29.59 -6.03
N LEU A 251 -9.96 29.04 -5.74
CA LEU A 251 -11.04 29.78 -5.07
C LEU A 251 -10.65 30.21 -3.64
N ARG A 252 -9.95 29.35 -2.89
CA ARG A 252 -9.47 29.69 -1.55
C ARG A 252 -8.51 30.88 -1.56
N LEU A 253 -7.58 30.89 -2.49
CA LEU A 253 -6.60 31.95 -2.59
C LEU A 253 -7.19 33.25 -3.10
N GLU A 254 -8.19 33.20 -3.98
CA GLU A 254 -8.94 34.38 -4.40
C GLU A 254 -9.67 35.06 -3.21
N LEU A 255 -10.21 34.28 -2.26
CA LEU A 255 -10.74 34.84 -1.01
C LEU A 255 -9.67 35.43 -0.10
N LEU A 256 -8.50 34.81 -0.01
CA LEU A 256 -7.38 35.32 0.80
C LEU A 256 -6.78 36.61 0.22
N ALA A 257 -6.93 36.85 -1.07
CA ALA A 257 -6.52 38.10 -1.72
C ALA A 257 -7.40 39.28 -1.33
N LYS A 258 -8.36 39.12 -0.39
CA LYS A 258 -9.29 40.16 0.09
C LYS A 258 -10.10 40.82 -1.03
N PRO A 259 -10.90 40.06 -1.76
CA PRO A 259 -11.69 40.53 -2.88
C PRO A 259 -12.76 41.54 -2.43
N ASP A 260 -13.23 42.37 -3.36
CA ASP A 260 -14.42 43.19 -3.18
C ASP A 260 -15.68 42.31 -3.01
N SER A 261 -16.81 42.96 -2.72
CA SER A 261 -18.06 42.28 -2.46
C SER A 261 -18.57 41.52 -3.69
N ALA A 262 -18.38 42.03 -4.90
CA ALA A 262 -18.81 41.42 -6.14
C ALA A 262 -17.97 40.14 -6.44
N THR A 263 -16.66 40.23 -6.32
CA THR A 263 -15.74 39.09 -6.47
C THR A 263 -16.02 38.03 -5.41
N ARG A 264 -16.27 38.44 -4.15
CA ARG A 264 -16.62 37.52 -3.06
C ARG A 264 -17.93 36.73 -3.37
N ALA A 265 -18.94 37.43 -3.88
CA ALA A 265 -20.20 36.80 -4.33
C ALA A 265 -19.96 35.82 -5.50
N SER A 266 -19.12 36.21 -6.46
CA SER A 266 -18.72 35.33 -7.57
C SER A 266 -17.99 34.08 -7.07
N VAL A 267 -17.06 34.21 -6.12
CA VAL A 267 -16.36 33.05 -5.51
C VAL A 267 -17.36 32.11 -4.83
N ARG A 268 -18.36 32.65 -4.10
CA ARG A 268 -19.43 31.83 -3.49
C ARG A 268 -20.18 31.00 -4.55
N ILE A 269 -20.62 31.67 -5.64
CA ILE A 269 -21.33 30.98 -6.71
C ILE A 269 -20.48 29.89 -7.36
N ARG A 270 -19.23 30.16 -7.68
CA ARG A 270 -18.29 29.21 -8.28
C ARG A 270 -17.96 28.07 -7.33
N THR A 271 -17.87 28.32 -6.01
CA THR A 271 -17.63 27.28 -4.99
C THR A 271 -18.82 26.31 -4.93
N LEU A 272 -20.06 26.82 -4.95
CA LEU A 272 -21.26 26.01 -5.00
C LEU A 272 -21.37 25.24 -6.33
N ALA A 273 -21.05 25.88 -7.45
CA ALA A 273 -21.02 25.24 -8.76
C ALA A 273 -19.99 24.11 -8.84
N LEU A 274 -18.78 24.32 -8.24
CA LEU A 274 -17.77 23.28 -8.12
C LEU A 274 -18.30 22.08 -7.35
N LEU A 275 -18.97 22.29 -6.21
CA LEU A 275 -19.57 21.21 -5.40
C LEU A 275 -20.73 20.50 -6.12
N SER A 276 -21.50 21.20 -6.93
CA SER A 276 -22.60 20.63 -7.70
C SER A 276 -22.14 19.74 -8.85
N GLY A 277 -20.90 19.95 -9.36
CA GLY A 277 -20.25 19.12 -10.35
C GLY A 277 -19.70 17.80 -9.75
N SER A 278 -18.63 17.32 -10.35
CA SER A 278 -17.89 16.12 -9.87
C SER A 278 -16.46 16.50 -9.54
N PRO A 279 -16.21 17.30 -8.49
CA PRO A 279 -14.87 17.74 -8.13
C PRO A 279 -14.02 16.57 -7.63
N SER A 280 -12.69 16.74 -7.68
CA SER A 280 -11.78 15.86 -6.97
C SER A 280 -12.09 15.86 -5.47
N ALA A 281 -11.71 14.80 -4.76
CA ALA A 281 -11.91 14.74 -3.31
C ALA A 281 -11.16 15.86 -2.56
N ALA A 282 -10.04 16.34 -3.09
CA ALA A 282 -9.28 17.45 -2.55
C ALA A 282 -10.04 18.78 -2.75
N ASP A 283 -10.49 19.07 -3.97
CA ASP A 283 -11.27 20.26 -4.28
C ASP A 283 -12.57 20.31 -3.49
N ALA A 284 -13.27 19.18 -3.37
CA ALA A 284 -14.49 19.08 -2.60
C ALA A 284 -14.26 19.45 -1.12
N ARG A 285 -13.20 18.95 -0.50
CA ARG A 285 -12.86 19.27 0.91
C ARG A 285 -12.60 20.75 1.09
N ILE A 286 -11.78 21.36 0.21
CA ILE A 286 -11.44 22.77 0.27
C ILE A 286 -12.71 23.62 0.07
N ALA A 287 -13.49 23.33 -0.97
CA ALA A 287 -14.73 24.04 -1.26
C ALA A 287 -15.73 23.96 -0.08
N MET A 288 -15.88 22.81 0.59
CA MET A 288 -16.72 22.69 1.78
C MET A 288 -16.20 23.52 2.95
N THR A 289 -14.88 23.53 3.16
CA THR A 289 -14.27 24.41 4.18
C THR A 289 -14.56 25.87 3.89
N LEU A 290 -14.46 26.31 2.64
CA LEU A 290 -14.80 27.68 2.24
C LEU A 290 -16.28 28.02 2.49
N ILE A 291 -17.18 27.12 2.12
CA ILE A 291 -18.62 27.29 2.38
C ILE A 291 -18.87 27.45 3.89
N ASP A 292 -18.34 26.54 4.68
CA ASP A 292 -18.61 26.52 6.13
C ASP A 292 -17.99 27.72 6.87
N SER A 293 -16.81 28.18 6.44
CA SER A 293 -16.09 29.29 7.11
C SER A 293 -16.46 30.69 6.59
N SER A 294 -16.90 30.81 5.33
CA SER A 294 -16.97 32.13 4.68
C SER A 294 -18.34 32.47 4.09
N PHE A 295 -19.22 31.47 3.89
CA PHE A 295 -20.45 31.65 3.13
C PHE A 295 -21.73 31.17 3.82
N SER A 296 -21.67 30.88 5.12
CA SER A 296 -22.86 30.59 5.94
C SER A 296 -23.65 31.89 6.25
N PRO A 297 -24.98 31.81 6.39
CA PRO A 297 -25.83 30.64 6.29
C PRO A 297 -26.12 30.22 4.85
N LEU A 298 -26.44 28.93 4.66
CA LEU A 298 -26.87 28.38 3.39
C LEU A 298 -28.40 28.23 3.31
N SER A 299 -28.96 28.44 2.13
CA SER A 299 -30.34 28.02 1.84
C SER A 299 -30.50 26.50 1.89
N THR A 300 -31.74 25.99 1.93
CA THR A 300 -32.00 24.56 1.93
C THR A 300 -31.45 23.89 0.68
N SER A 301 -31.64 24.48 -0.50
CA SER A 301 -31.13 23.96 -1.77
C SER A 301 -29.60 23.89 -1.81
N GLU A 302 -28.93 24.92 -1.27
CA GLU A 302 -27.46 24.92 -1.15
C GLU A 302 -26.96 23.87 -0.13
N ASN A 303 -27.64 23.70 0.99
CA ASN A 303 -27.35 22.63 1.95
C ASN A 303 -27.47 21.25 1.29
N LEU A 304 -28.47 21.02 0.44
CA LEU A 304 -28.61 19.78 -0.30
C LEU A 304 -27.45 19.57 -1.32
N ALA A 305 -27.10 20.61 -2.07
CA ALA A 305 -25.97 20.54 -3.01
C ALA A 305 -24.65 20.19 -2.28
N VAL A 306 -24.41 20.83 -1.15
CA VAL A 306 -23.25 20.56 -0.29
C VAL A 306 -23.31 19.15 0.31
N ALA A 307 -24.48 18.70 0.78
CA ALA A 307 -24.65 17.35 1.34
C ALA A 307 -24.37 16.25 0.30
N ARG A 308 -24.89 16.42 -0.93
CA ARG A 308 -24.61 15.51 -2.05
C ARG A 308 -23.13 15.43 -2.38
N ALA A 309 -22.45 16.59 -2.44
CA ALA A 309 -21.02 16.65 -2.69
C ALA A 309 -20.21 16.03 -1.54
N ALA A 310 -20.56 16.31 -0.29
CA ALA A 310 -19.93 15.71 0.89
C ALA A 310 -20.06 14.18 0.89
N GLY A 311 -21.24 13.66 0.53
CA GLY A 311 -21.47 12.22 0.40
C GLY A 311 -20.56 11.58 -0.65
N ARG A 312 -20.44 12.18 -1.84
CA ARG A 312 -19.53 11.72 -2.91
C ARG A 312 -18.05 11.78 -2.49
N ALA A 313 -17.67 12.81 -1.74
CA ALA A 313 -16.31 12.99 -1.24
C ALA A 313 -15.95 12.15 -0.01
N GLY A 314 -16.89 11.30 0.48
CA GLY A 314 -16.67 10.47 1.67
C GLY A 314 -16.73 11.22 3.00
N MET A 315 -17.17 12.49 3.02
CA MET A 315 -17.35 13.33 4.21
C MET A 315 -18.73 13.08 4.84
N PHE A 316 -18.96 11.84 5.26
CA PHE A 316 -20.29 11.35 5.61
C PHE A 316 -20.94 12.11 6.79
N ALA A 317 -20.17 12.51 7.79
CA ALA A 317 -20.70 13.30 8.90
C ALA A 317 -21.27 14.66 8.43
N ARG A 318 -20.53 15.36 7.56
CA ARG A 318 -20.97 16.64 6.97
C ARG A 318 -22.19 16.46 6.07
N ALA A 319 -22.19 15.37 5.27
CA ALA A 319 -23.34 15.02 4.42
C ALA A 319 -24.59 14.76 5.24
N ALA A 320 -24.49 13.95 6.31
CA ALA A 320 -25.61 13.65 7.20
C ALA A 320 -26.21 14.91 7.83
N THR A 321 -25.37 15.86 8.26
CA THR A 321 -25.82 17.14 8.80
C THR A 321 -26.62 17.97 7.77
N GLY A 322 -26.11 18.02 6.53
CA GLY A 322 -26.77 18.77 5.45
C GLY A 322 -28.12 18.17 5.06
N PHE A 323 -28.19 16.84 4.89
CA PHE A 323 -29.45 16.15 4.61
C PHE A 323 -30.45 16.26 5.75
N ALA A 324 -29.98 16.17 7.01
CA ALA A 324 -30.87 16.30 8.18
C ALA A 324 -31.53 17.69 8.25
N ARG A 325 -30.80 18.75 7.91
CA ARG A 325 -31.36 20.12 7.87
C ARG A 325 -32.45 20.29 6.80
N ALA A 326 -32.37 19.52 5.73
CA ALA A 326 -33.29 19.56 4.60
C ALA A 326 -34.29 18.38 4.60
N ASP A 327 -34.45 17.61 5.68
CA ASP A 327 -35.20 16.34 5.73
C ASP A 327 -36.61 16.41 5.12
N ARG A 328 -37.31 17.55 5.29
CA ARG A 328 -38.65 17.74 4.75
C ARG A 328 -38.71 17.92 3.24
N GLU A 329 -37.62 18.38 2.65
CA GLU A 329 -37.52 18.73 1.22
C GLU A 329 -36.80 17.65 0.40
N LEU A 330 -36.37 16.55 1.04
CA LEU A 330 -35.65 15.46 0.36
C LEU A 330 -36.57 14.77 -0.66
N ASP A 331 -36.15 14.77 -1.90
CA ASP A 331 -36.73 13.90 -2.93
C ASP A 331 -36.32 12.42 -2.70
N ALA A 332 -36.75 11.51 -3.56
CA ALA A 332 -36.47 10.09 -3.45
C ALA A 332 -34.95 9.78 -3.52
N ALA A 333 -34.24 10.48 -4.42
CA ALA A 333 -32.82 10.28 -4.62
C ALA A 333 -32.00 10.79 -3.43
N ASP A 334 -32.35 11.96 -2.91
CA ASP A 334 -31.71 12.55 -1.73
C ASP A 334 -31.95 11.74 -0.47
N ARG A 335 -33.18 11.24 -0.30
CA ARG A 335 -33.51 10.38 0.84
C ARG A 335 -32.77 9.07 0.79
N TYR A 336 -32.63 8.48 -0.39
CA TYR A 336 -31.79 7.32 -0.61
C TYR A 336 -30.30 7.62 -0.30
N ALA A 337 -29.80 8.76 -0.78
CA ALA A 337 -28.43 9.21 -0.51
C ALA A 337 -28.19 9.44 1.00
N TYR A 338 -29.14 10.09 1.69
CA TYR A 338 -29.08 10.31 3.13
C TYR A 338 -29.02 8.98 3.90
N ALA A 339 -29.91 8.05 3.57
CA ALA A 339 -29.92 6.72 4.18
C ALA A 339 -28.59 5.98 3.95
N THR A 340 -28.02 6.09 2.75
CA THR A 340 -26.71 5.50 2.41
C THR A 340 -25.58 6.13 3.27
N VAL A 341 -25.58 7.44 3.43
CA VAL A 341 -24.64 8.18 4.28
C VAL A 341 -24.73 7.72 5.75
N LEU A 342 -25.93 7.59 6.28
CA LEU A 342 -26.17 7.09 7.64
C LEU A 342 -25.62 5.66 7.82
N SER A 343 -25.84 4.81 6.83
CA SER A 343 -25.30 3.45 6.83
C SER A 343 -23.74 3.43 6.79
N ARG A 344 -23.11 4.36 6.06
CA ARG A 344 -21.64 4.51 6.05
C ARG A 344 -21.08 5.00 7.39
N LEU A 345 -21.89 5.70 8.17
CA LEU A 345 -21.57 6.13 9.54
C LEU A 345 -21.83 5.05 10.60
N GLY A 346 -22.31 3.87 10.21
CA GLY A 346 -22.72 2.81 11.16
C GLY A 346 -24.03 3.10 11.90
N ARG A 347 -24.77 4.14 11.49
CA ARG A 347 -26.09 4.50 12.03
C ARG A 347 -27.18 3.68 11.35
N ASP A 348 -27.09 2.36 11.46
CA ASP A 348 -27.87 1.43 10.64
C ASP A 348 -29.38 1.44 10.96
N VAL A 349 -29.78 1.71 12.19
CA VAL A 349 -31.21 1.88 12.56
C VAL A 349 -31.80 3.11 11.85
N ASP A 350 -31.08 4.23 11.91
CA ASP A 350 -31.50 5.47 11.26
C ASP A 350 -31.52 5.31 9.73
N ALA A 351 -30.51 4.63 9.18
CA ALA A 351 -30.45 4.32 7.76
C ALA A 351 -31.67 3.49 7.32
N ALA A 352 -32.03 2.44 8.07
CA ALA A 352 -33.20 1.62 7.76
C ALA A 352 -34.49 2.45 7.82
N GLY A 353 -34.60 3.40 8.76
CA GLY A 353 -35.72 4.34 8.85
C GLY A 353 -35.82 5.26 7.62
N GLN A 354 -34.70 5.83 7.18
CA GLN A 354 -34.69 6.69 5.99
C GLN A 354 -34.93 5.92 4.69
N PHE A 355 -34.37 4.71 4.54
CA PHE A 355 -34.69 3.83 3.39
C PHE A 355 -36.18 3.49 3.33
N ALA A 356 -36.84 3.30 4.47
CA ALA A 356 -38.27 3.01 4.52
C ALA A 356 -39.16 4.20 4.06
N ARG A 357 -38.63 5.42 4.11
CA ARG A 357 -39.32 6.64 3.69
C ARG A 357 -39.14 6.95 2.19
N VAL A 358 -38.30 6.18 1.46
CA VAL A 358 -38.17 6.33 -0.01
C VAL A 358 -39.51 5.92 -0.65
N PRO A 359 -40.12 6.77 -1.52
CA PRO A 359 -41.43 6.50 -2.12
C PRO A 359 -41.43 5.23 -2.97
N ALA A 360 -42.44 4.40 -2.82
CA ALA A 360 -42.54 3.08 -3.48
C ALA A 360 -42.56 3.16 -5.03
N GLY A 361 -43.04 4.26 -5.60
CA GLY A 361 -43.06 4.48 -7.06
C GLY A 361 -41.79 5.11 -7.65
N SER A 362 -40.78 5.37 -6.83
CA SER A 362 -39.53 6.00 -7.29
C SER A 362 -38.57 5.00 -7.93
N LEU A 363 -37.63 5.50 -8.74
CA LEU A 363 -36.55 4.70 -9.32
C LEU A 363 -35.68 4.03 -8.27
N GLN A 364 -35.58 4.61 -7.06
CA GLN A 364 -34.78 4.13 -5.94
C GLN A 364 -35.51 3.10 -5.09
N ALA A 365 -36.83 2.89 -5.27
CA ALA A 365 -37.67 2.11 -4.38
C ALA A 365 -37.17 0.67 -4.13
N ALA A 366 -36.86 -0.05 -5.22
CA ALA A 366 -36.38 -1.43 -5.14
C ALA A 366 -35.04 -1.53 -4.38
N LEU A 367 -34.09 -0.67 -4.75
CA LEU A 367 -32.77 -0.65 -4.13
C LEU A 367 -32.85 -0.18 -2.66
N ALA A 368 -33.70 0.81 -2.36
CA ALA A 368 -33.94 1.28 -0.99
C ALA A 368 -34.53 0.17 -0.11
N ALA A 369 -35.50 -0.59 -0.61
CA ALA A 369 -36.08 -1.72 0.13
C ALA A 369 -35.02 -2.79 0.44
N TYR A 370 -34.15 -3.11 -0.49
CA TYR A 370 -33.04 -4.04 -0.30
C TYR A 370 -32.00 -3.49 0.71
N GLN A 371 -31.56 -2.24 0.55
CA GLN A 371 -30.61 -1.61 1.49
C GLN A 371 -31.17 -1.45 2.90
N ARG A 372 -32.49 -1.22 3.04
CA ARG A 372 -33.19 -1.27 4.34
C ARG A 372 -32.97 -2.60 5.03
N ALA A 373 -33.19 -3.70 4.32
CA ALA A 373 -32.99 -5.04 4.87
C ALA A 373 -31.53 -5.26 5.31
N ARG A 374 -30.57 -4.82 4.52
CA ARG A 374 -29.15 -4.88 4.87
C ARG A 374 -28.80 -4.05 6.10
N SER A 375 -29.37 -2.85 6.23
CA SER A 375 -29.17 -2.00 7.41
C SER A 375 -29.80 -2.64 8.66
N LEU A 376 -30.96 -3.26 8.55
CA LEU A 376 -31.56 -4.04 9.66
C LEU A 376 -30.67 -5.20 10.09
N LEU A 377 -30.03 -5.90 9.16
CA LEU A 377 -29.06 -6.97 9.50
C LEU A 377 -27.85 -6.43 10.26
N ARG A 378 -27.25 -5.31 9.81
CA ARG A 378 -26.11 -4.69 10.51
C ARG A 378 -26.48 -4.16 11.88
N ALA A 379 -27.74 -3.74 12.05
CA ALA A 379 -28.31 -3.34 13.34
C ALA A 379 -28.67 -4.54 14.23
N GLY A 380 -28.38 -5.79 13.82
CA GLY A 380 -28.72 -6.99 14.58
C GLY A 380 -30.20 -7.39 14.54
N GLN A 381 -31.03 -6.68 13.78
CA GLN A 381 -32.49 -6.92 13.68
C GLN A 381 -32.81 -7.99 12.63
N THR A 382 -32.26 -9.20 12.80
CA THR A 382 -32.29 -10.27 11.82
C THR A 382 -33.70 -10.69 11.41
N SER A 383 -34.65 -10.79 12.34
CA SER A 383 -36.05 -11.17 12.04
C SER A 383 -36.74 -10.13 11.16
N ALA A 384 -36.57 -8.84 11.46
CA ALA A 384 -37.11 -7.74 10.65
C ALA A 384 -36.48 -7.70 9.24
N ALA A 385 -35.17 -7.96 9.17
CA ALA A 385 -34.45 -8.05 7.91
C ALA A 385 -34.98 -9.17 7.00
N ARG A 386 -35.27 -10.35 7.55
CA ARG A 386 -35.89 -11.46 6.79
C ARG A 386 -37.23 -11.09 6.21
N VAL A 387 -38.07 -10.46 7.01
CA VAL A 387 -39.38 -9.97 6.51
C VAL A 387 -39.17 -8.96 5.38
N ALA A 388 -38.24 -8.03 5.56
CA ALA A 388 -37.93 -7.02 4.53
C ALA A 388 -37.40 -7.67 3.24
N LEU A 389 -36.47 -8.65 3.34
CA LEU A 389 -35.93 -9.38 2.18
C LEU A 389 -37.03 -10.15 1.41
N ARG A 390 -37.92 -10.85 2.12
CA ARG A 390 -39.07 -11.54 1.48
C ARG A 390 -39.97 -10.55 0.76
N ARG A 391 -40.23 -9.38 1.35
CA ARG A 391 -41.02 -8.33 0.71
C ARG A 391 -40.33 -7.82 -0.56
N VAL A 392 -39.00 -7.68 -0.58
CA VAL A 392 -38.22 -7.32 -1.78
C VAL A 392 -38.46 -8.35 -2.90
N THR A 393 -38.35 -9.65 -2.59
CA THR A 393 -38.49 -10.71 -3.59
C THR A 393 -39.91 -10.80 -4.18
N GLN A 394 -40.94 -10.35 -3.42
CA GLN A 394 -42.35 -10.32 -3.86
C GLN A 394 -42.67 -9.04 -4.60
N ALA A 395 -42.36 -7.87 -4.00
CA ALA A 395 -42.77 -6.58 -4.55
C ALA A 395 -41.99 -6.17 -5.81
N PHE A 396 -40.76 -6.63 -5.94
CA PHE A 396 -39.87 -6.29 -7.06
C PHE A 396 -39.47 -7.51 -7.89
N ALA A 397 -40.35 -8.49 -8.04
CA ALA A 397 -40.07 -9.82 -8.60
C ALA A 397 -39.38 -9.81 -9.99
N ARG A 398 -39.49 -8.72 -10.75
CA ARG A 398 -38.88 -8.53 -12.08
C ARG A 398 -37.50 -7.83 -12.03
N ASP A 399 -37.15 -7.22 -10.91
CA ASP A 399 -35.87 -6.51 -10.77
C ASP A 399 -34.78 -7.46 -10.29
N THR A 400 -34.03 -8.01 -11.24
CA THR A 400 -32.95 -8.97 -10.98
C THR A 400 -31.84 -8.39 -10.10
N ASN A 401 -31.64 -7.06 -10.09
CA ASN A 401 -30.57 -6.40 -9.35
C ASN A 401 -30.80 -6.38 -7.83
N VAL A 402 -32.07 -6.54 -7.40
CA VAL A 402 -32.41 -6.59 -5.98
C VAL A 402 -32.95 -7.94 -5.54
N VAL A 403 -33.62 -8.68 -6.43
CA VAL A 403 -34.20 -9.98 -6.08
C VAL A 403 -33.14 -11.04 -5.92
N ALA A 404 -32.16 -11.13 -6.84
CA ALA A 404 -31.09 -12.12 -6.73
C ALA A 404 -30.25 -11.90 -5.44
N PRO A 405 -29.79 -10.68 -5.11
CA PRO A 405 -29.13 -10.40 -3.83
C PRO A 405 -30.00 -10.66 -2.59
N ALA A 406 -31.31 -10.40 -2.67
CA ALA A 406 -32.21 -10.65 -1.56
C ALA A 406 -32.40 -12.15 -1.28
N LEU A 407 -32.56 -12.96 -2.33
CA LEU A 407 -32.61 -14.42 -2.21
C LEU A 407 -31.31 -15.00 -1.72
N PHE A 408 -30.17 -14.52 -2.24
CA PHE A 408 -28.85 -14.92 -1.80
C PHE A 408 -28.68 -14.67 -0.28
N LEU A 409 -29.04 -13.50 0.18
CA LEU A 409 -28.94 -13.13 1.60
C LEU A 409 -29.91 -13.91 2.49
N LEU A 410 -31.11 -14.27 1.99
CA LEU A 410 -32.05 -15.16 2.71
C LEU A 410 -31.46 -16.57 2.84
N ALA A 411 -30.76 -17.06 1.80
CA ALA A 411 -30.08 -18.35 1.84
C ALA A 411 -28.88 -18.33 2.79
N ASP A 412 -28.11 -17.24 2.83
CA ASP A 412 -27.03 -17.06 3.83
C ASP A 412 -27.58 -17.11 5.27
N LEU A 413 -28.67 -16.40 5.52
CA LEU A 413 -29.35 -16.40 6.83
C LEU A 413 -29.90 -17.79 7.20
N ALA A 414 -30.33 -18.57 6.21
CA ALA A 414 -30.73 -19.96 6.45
C ALA A 414 -29.53 -20.84 6.81
N THR A 415 -28.37 -20.60 6.18
CA THR A 415 -27.10 -21.29 6.53
C THR A 415 -26.68 -20.97 7.98
N ASP A 416 -26.81 -19.71 8.40
CA ASP A 416 -26.46 -19.30 9.76
C ASP A 416 -27.38 -19.91 10.82
N ASP A 417 -28.64 -20.17 10.48
CA ASP A 417 -29.60 -20.88 11.32
C ASP A 417 -29.43 -22.41 11.33
N GLY A 418 -28.53 -22.97 10.52
CA GLY A 418 -28.39 -24.42 10.34
C GLY A 418 -29.49 -25.05 9.50
N ARG A 419 -30.28 -24.26 8.76
CA ARG A 419 -31.35 -24.75 7.87
C ARG A 419 -30.79 -25.04 6.48
N ASP A 420 -29.89 -26.02 6.40
CA ASP A 420 -29.09 -26.32 5.19
C ASP A 420 -29.94 -26.66 3.95
N ALA A 421 -31.09 -27.31 4.12
CA ALA A 421 -32.00 -27.63 3.02
C ALA A 421 -32.59 -26.34 2.40
N ASP A 422 -33.06 -25.42 3.24
CA ASP A 422 -33.61 -24.12 2.79
C ASP A 422 -32.51 -23.25 2.15
N ALA A 423 -31.32 -23.23 2.76
CA ALA A 423 -30.16 -22.53 2.24
C ALA A 423 -29.78 -23.01 0.84
N ARG A 424 -29.66 -24.33 0.67
CA ARG A 424 -29.36 -24.96 -0.62
C ARG A 424 -30.41 -24.63 -1.67
N ALA A 425 -31.70 -24.72 -1.31
CA ALA A 425 -32.79 -24.40 -2.21
C ALA A 425 -32.72 -22.91 -2.65
N GLY A 426 -32.51 -21.99 -1.71
CA GLY A 426 -32.39 -20.56 -1.99
C GLY A 426 -31.20 -20.22 -2.91
N PHE A 427 -30.01 -20.77 -2.63
CA PHE A 427 -28.85 -20.57 -3.52
C PHE A 427 -29.08 -21.18 -4.90
N SER A 428 -29.71 -22.37 -5.00
CA SER A 428 -30.05 -22.99 -6.26
C SER A 428 -31.06 -22.15 -7.05
N GLU A 429 -32.01 -21.52 -6.37
CA GLU A 429 -32.98 -20.60 -6.99
C GLU A 429 -32.26 -19.42 -7.62
N VAL A 430 -31.30 -18.78 -6.91
CA VAL A 430 -30.49 -17.66 -7.47
C VAL A 430 -29.79 -18.11 -8.75
N ALA A 431 -29.07 -19.23 -8.73
CA ALA A 431 -28.29 -19.71 -9.87
C ALA A 431 -29.16 -20.12 -11.07
N ASN A 432 -30.37 -20.66 -10.82
CA ASN A 432 -31.27 -21.13 -11.86
C ASN A 432 -32.10 -20.01 -12.47
N ARG A 433 -32.64 -19.13 -11.63
CA ARG A 433 -33.55 -18.07 -12.03
C ARG A 433 -32.82 -16.84 -12.58
N PHE A 434 -31.59 -16.57 -12.08
CA PHE A 434 -30.81 -15.40 -12.44
C PHE A 434 -29.40 -15.76 -12.94
N PRO A 435 -29.28 -16.58 -13.97
CA PRO A 435 -27.98 -17.10 -14.42
C PRO A 435 -27.01 -16.05 -14.95
N GLY A 436 -27.50 -14.88 -15.35
CA GLY A 436 -26.68 -13.74 -15.79
C GLY A 436 -26.31 -12.78 -14.65
N ASN A 437 -26.74 -13.05 -13.41
CA ASN A 437 -26.39 -12.22 -12.27
C ASN A 437 -25.01 -12.60 -11.74
N ASP A 438 -24.21 -11.60 -11.30
CA ASP A 438 -22.85 -11.80 -10.78
C ASP A 438 -22.79 -12.73 -9.55
N LEU A 439 -23.91 -12.89 -8.83
CA LEU A 439 -24.00 -13.80 -7.67
C LEU A 439 -24.28 -15.25 -8.07
N ALA A 440 -24.65 -15.54 -9.31
CA ALA A 440 -25.03 -16.89 -9.73
C ALA A 440 -23.90 -17.92 -9.56
N PRO A 441 -22.64 -17.62 -9.92
CA PRO A 441 -21.52 -18.55 -9.66
C PRO A 441 -21.35 -18.84 -8.16
N ALA A 442 -21.31 -17.79 -7.34
CA ALA A 442 -21.16 -17.93 -5.89
C ALA A 442 -22.33 -18.69 -5.25
N ALA A 443 -23.55 -18.45 -5.70
CA ALA A 443 -24.73 -19.18 -5.25
C ALA A 443 -24.64 -20.68 -5.57
N LEU A 444 -24.23 -21.01 -6.80
CA LEU A 444 -24.05 -22.41 -7.21
C LEU A 444 -22.93 -23.08 -6.40
N PHE A 445 -21.83 -22.37 -6.15
CA PHE A 445 -20.74 -22.85 -5.29
C PHE A 445 -21.21 -23.14 -3.86
N ARG A 446 -21.99 -22.22 -3.26
CA ARG A 446 -22.57 -22.39 -1.92
C ARG A 446 -23.52 -23.58 -1.84
N ALA A 447 -24.43 -23.72 -2.83
CA ALA A 447 -25.36 -24.88 -2.91
C ALA A 447 -24.61 -26.21 -3.01
N ALA A 448 -23.57 -26.28 -3.85
CA ALA A 448 -22.72 -27.47 -4.00
C ALA A 448 -21.93 -27.77 -2.71
N THR A 449 -21.42 -26.76 -2.03
CA THR A 449 -20.72 -26.94 -0.74
C THR A 449 -21.64 -27.48 0.35
N ILE A 450 -22.90 -27.00 0.42
CA ILE A 450 -23.90 -27.53 1.35
C ILE A 450 -24.17 -29.01 1.05
N SER A 451 -24.33 -29.37 -0.24
CA SER A 451 -24.50 -30.79 -0.66
C SER A 451 -23.30 -31.64 -0.26
N TYR A 452 -22.08 -31.11 -0.38
CA TYR A 452 -20.85 -31.80 0.04
C TYR A 452 -20.83 -32.07 1.55
N VAL A 453 -21.17 -31.09 2.37
CA VAL A 453 -21.24 -31.17 3.84
C VAL A 453 -22.30 -32.19 4.28
N ALA A 454 -23.42 -32.26 3.57
CA ALA A 454 -24.49 -33.22 3.81
C ALA A 454 -24.17 -34.65 3.33
N GLY A 455 -22.97 -34.93 2.80
CA GLY A 455 -22.57 -36.21 2.28
C GLY A 455 -23.17 -36.59 0.91
N ALA A 456 -23.92 -35.67 0.28
CA ALA A 456 -24.51 -35.89 -1.04
C ALA A 456 -23.48 -35.64 -2.17
N PHE A 457 -22.35 -36.38 -2.12
CA PHE A 457 -21.16 -36.14 -2.93
C PHE A 457 -21.42 -36.15 -4.43
N GLY A 458 -22.27 -37.06 -4.91
CA GLY A 458 -22.65 -37.11 -6.34
C GLY A 458 -23.40 -35.87 -6.80
N VAL A 459 -24.26 -35.30 -5.94
CA VAL A 459 -24.95 -34.04 -6.21
C VAL A 459 -23.96 -32.88 -6.20
N ALA A 460 -23.13 -32.81 -5.17
CA ALA A 460 -22.11 -31.79 -5.04
C ALA A 460 -21.18 -31.75 -6.27
N ALA A 461 -20.69 -32.90 -6.72
CA ALA A 461 -19.82 -33.02 -7.90
C ALA A 461 -20.49 -32.43 -9.17
N ARG A 462 -21.76 -32.77 -9.40
CA ARG A 462 -22.51 -32.26 -10.56
C ARG A 462 -22.72 -30.73 -10.47
N ASP A 463 -23.05 -30.20 -9.29
CA ASP A 463 -23.28 -28.77 -9.10
C ASP A 463 -21.98 -27.97 -9.27
N PHE A 464 -20.84 -28.46 -8.78
CA PHE A 464 -19.52 -27.85 -9.03
C PHE A 464 -19.13 -27.91 -10.51
N ASP A 465 -19.35 -29.05 -11.21
CA ASP A 465 -19.10 -29.14 -12.65
C ASP A 465 -19.95 -28.17 -13.45
N ARG A 466 -21.23 -28.07 -13.11
CA ARG A 466 -22.14 -27.09 -13.73
C ARG A 466 -21.64 -25.67 -13.58
N LEU A 467 -21.05 -25.31 -12.43
CA LEU A 467 -20.42 -24.01 -12.26
C LEU A 467 -19.26 -23.81 -13.23
N VAL A 468 -18.37 -24.79 -13.33
CA VAL A 468 -17.20 -24.74 -14.22
C VAL A 468 -17.61 -24.60 -15.69
N GLU A 469 -18.61 -25.36 -16.09
CA GLU A 469 -19.13 -25.35 -17.47
C GLU A 469 -19.81 -24.03 -17.82
N ARG A 470 -20.63 -23.49 -16.91
CA ARG A 470 -21.44 -22.31 -17.16
C ARG A 470 -20.66 -21.00 -16.95
N TYR A 471 -19.73 -21.00 -15.99
CA TYR A 471 -18.98 -19.83 -15.57
C TYR A 471 -17.46 -20.09 -15.52
N PRO A 472 -16.82 -20.50 -16.63
CA PRO A 472 -15.42 -20.93 -16.64
C PRO A 472 -14.42 -19.82 -16.26
N ARG A 473 -14.84 -18.55 -16.35
CA ARG A 473 -14.03 -17.37 -15.99
C ARG A 473 -14.40 -16.77 -14.64
N SER A 474 -15.32 -17.38 -13.89
CA SER A 474 -15.64 -16.93 -12.53
C SER A 474 -14.42 -17.09 -11.61
N THR A 475 -14.31 -16.23 -10.62
CA THR A 475 -13.33 -16.35 -9.53
C THR A 475 -13.48 -17.68 -8.77
N ASP A 476 -14.69 -18.25 -8.75
CA ASP A 476 -14.98 -19.52 -8.08
C ASP A 476 -14.64 -20.76 -8.94
N ALA A 477 -14.26 -20.59 -10.21
CA ALA A 477 -14.08 -21.72 -11.13
C ALA A 477 -12.95 -22.67 -10.70
N SER A 478 -11.80 -22.15 -10.24
CA SER A 478 -10.70 -22.96 -9.72
C SER A 478 -11.10 -23.72 -8.46
N ALA A 479 -11.82 -23.07 -7.55
CA ALA A 479 -12.39 -23.68 -6.36
C ALA A 479 -13.38 -24.82 -6.74
N ALA A 480 -14.28 -24.53 -7.66
CA ALA A 480 -15.28 -25.50 -8.10
C ALA A 480 -14.66 -26.75 -8.74
N ARG A 481 -13.62 -26.59 -9.59
CA ARG A 481 -12.86 -27.74 -10.14
C ARG A 481 -12.26 -28.58 -9.03
N TYR A 482 -11.61 -27.94 -8.07
CA TYR A 482 -11.00 -28.63 -6.95
C TYR A 482 -12.02 -29.41 -6.13
N TRP A 483 -13.12 -28.76 -5.72
CA TRP A 483 -14.17 -29.36 -4.91
C TRP A 483 -15.00 -30.41 -5.68
N ALA A 484 -15.14 -30.30 -6.99
CA ALA A 484 -15.68 -31.36 -7.83
C ALA A 484 -14.80 -32.64 -7.74
N GLY A 485 -13.48 -32.46 -7.75
CA GLY A 485 -12.52 -33.53 -7.52
C GLY A 485 -12.70 -34.17 -6.12
N ARG A 486 -12.78 -33.32 -5.06
CA ARG A 486 -13.01 -33.79 -3.69
C ARG A 486 -14.33 -34.55 -3.53
N ALA A 487 -15.40 -34.07 -4.15
CA ALA A 487 -16.71 -34.71 -4.10
C ALA A 487 -16.68 -36.09 -4.81
N ARG A 488 -16.01 -36.20 -5.95
CA ARG A 488 -15.81 -37.47 -6.66
C ARG A 488 -14.96 -38.47 -5.88
N GLU A 489 -13.88 -38.01 -5.26
CA GLU A 489 -13.06 -38.85 -4.39
C GLU A 489 -13.90 -39.47 -3.26
N ARG A 490 -14.72 -38.65 -2.59
CA ARG A 490 -15.62 -39.09 -1.53
C ARG A 490 -16.75 -40.02 -2.04
N ALA A 491 -17.13 -39.90 -3.31
CA ALA A 491 -18.07 -40.78 -3.99
C ALA A 491 -17.43 -42.08 -4.55
N GLY A 492 -16.12 -42.27 -4.39
CA GLY A 492 -15.37 -43.44 -4.86
C GLY A 492 -14.82 -43.31 -6.28
N ASP A 493 -15.10 -42.25 -7.03
CA ASP A 493 -14.63 -42.04 -8.40
C ASP A 493 -13.26 -41.32 -8.41
N ARG A 494 -12.22 -42.07 -8.07
CA ARG A 494 -10.84 -41.53 -8.00
C ARG A 494 -10.30 -41.07 -9.36
N THR A 495 -10.71 -41.72 -10.44
CA THR A 495 -10.23 -41.38 -11.80
C THR A 495 -10.68 -40.00 -12.22
N ARG A 496 -11.98 -39.70 -12.10
CA ARG A 496 -12.51 -38.39 -12.43
C ARG A 496 -12.07 -37.32 -11.42
N ALA A 497 -11.85 -37.66 -10.15
CA ALA A 497 -11.27 -36.76 -9.16
C ALA A 497 -9.87 -36.29 -9.59
N ALA A 498 -9.00 -37.25 -9.94
CA ALA A 498 -7.64 -36.92 -10.41
C ALA A 498 -7.64 -36.10 -11.70
N ALA A 499 -8.57 -36.34 -12.62
CA ALA A 499 -8.72 -35.55 -13.84
C ALA A 499 -9.03 -34.05 -13.51
N ARG A 500 -9.98 -33.80 -12.59
CA ARG A 500 -10.32 -32.43 -12.15
C ARG A 500 -9.13 -31.72 -11.47
N TRP A 501 -8.37 -32.40 -10.63
CA TRP A 501 -7.19 -31.82 -9.98
C TRP A 501 -6.08 -31.48 -10.98
N ARG A 502 -5.86 -32.32 -12.00
CA ARG A 502 -4.91 -31.99 -13.09
C ARG A 502 -5.39 -30.78 -13.91
N GLU A 503 -6.70 -30.65 -14.13
CA GLU A 503 -7.28 -29.48 -14.80
C GLU A 503 -7.03 -28.19 -14.02
N VAL A 504 -7.20 -28.20 -12.68
CA VAL A 504 -6.85 -27.04 -11.83
C VAL A 504 -5.39 -26.65 -12.01
N MET A 505 -4.48 -27.64 -11.93
CA MET A 505 -3.04 -27.39 -12.06
C MET A 505 -2.65 -26.85 -13.44
N ALA A 506 -3.37 -27.23 -14.49
CA ALA A 506 -3.13 -26.76 -15.84
C ALA A 506 -3.68 -25.34 -16.10
N THR A 507 -4.87 -25.04 -15.55
CA THR A 507 -5.57 -23.77 -15.81
C THR A 507 -5.16 -22.64 -14.88
N ASP A 508 -4.78 -22.96 -13.63
CA ASP A 508 -4.45 -21.98 -12.59
C ASP A 508 -3.31 -22.46 -11.68
N PRO A 509 -2.10 -22.70 -12.26
CA PRO A 509 -1.01 -23.39 -11.58
C PRO A 509 -0.47 -22.68 -10.32
N LEU A 510 -0.76 -21.38 -10.16
CA LEU A 510 -0.28 -20.55 -9.06
C LEU A 510 -1.33 -20.38 -7.95
N SER A 511 -2.49 -21.04 -8.05
CA SER A 511 -3.55 -20.93 -7.06
C SER A 511 -3.33 -21.82 -5.85
N TYR A 512 -4.01 -21.49 -4.75
CA TYR A 512 -4.16 -22.35 -3.59
C TYR A 512 -4.71 -23.74 -3.99
N TYR A 513 -5.69 -23.76 -4.90
CA TYR A 513 -6.31 -25.01 -5.33
C TYR A 513 -5.40 -25.89 -6.20
N ALA A 514 -4.47 -25.29 -6.95
CA ALA A 514 -3.43 -26.06 -7.65
C ALA A 514 -2.47 -26.73 -6.67
N LEU A 515 -2.09 -26.02 -5.60
CA LEU A 515 -1.28 -26.58 -4.51
C LEU A 515 -1.98 -27.78 -3.85
N GLU A 516 -3.25 -27.62 -3.47
CA GLU A 516 -4.03 -28.69 -2.84
C GLU A 516 -4.27 -29.85 -3.81
N SER A 517 -4.46 -29.56 -5.11
CA SER A 517 -4.56 -30.59 -6.15
C SER A 517 -3.28 -31.41 -6.30
N ALA A 518 -2.11 -30.73 -6.31
CA ALA A 518 -0.82 -31.41 -6.35
C ALA A 518 -0.61 -32.34 -5.14
N ARG A 519 -0.96 -31.85 -3.94
CA ARG A 519 -0.91 -32.62 -2.70
C ARG A 519 -1.80 -33.87 -2.78
N ARG A 520 -3.02 -33.74 -3.30
CA ARG A 520 -3.96 -34.87 -3.48
C ARG A 520 -3.49 -35.91 -4.51
N LEU A 521 -2.81 -35.43 -5.55
CA LEU A 521 -2.25 -36.32 -6.58
C LEU A 521 -0.91 -36.94 -6.17
N GLY A 522 -0.30 -36.52 -5.06
CA GLY A 522 1.03 -36.94 -4.65
C GLY A 522 2.15 -36.55 -5.62
N ILE A 523 1.98 -35.42 -6.33
CA ILE A 523 2.95 -34.91 -7.30
C ILE A 523 3.48 -33.54 -6.85
N PRO A 524 4.68 -33.15 -7.30
CA PRO A 524 5.21 -31.83 -6.96
C PRO A 524 4.30 -30.69 -7.43
N PRO A 525 4.15 -29.62 -6.64
CA PRO A 525 3.47 -28.41 -7.09
C PRO A 525 4.28 -27.75 -8.22
N TRP A 526 3.63 -26.82 -8.92
CA TRP A 526 4.28 -26.05 -9.96
C TRP A 526 5.56 -25.34 -9.44
N LYS A 527 6.59 -25.35 -10.28
CA LYS A 527 7.85 -24.62 -10.03
C LYS A 527 8.16 -23.73 -11.23
N PRO A 528 8.77 -22.56 -11.00
CA PRO A 528 9.23 -21.72 -12.09
C PRO A 528 10.39 -22.41 -12.82
N THR A 529 10.51 -22.15 -14.14
CA THR A 529 11.64 -22.61 -14.92
C THR A 529 12.92 -21.90 -14.47
N PRO A 530 14.10 -22.50 -14.59
CA PRO A 530 15.36 -21.79 -14.37
C PRO A 530 15.45 -20.56 -15.29
N ALA A 531 16.05 -19.46 -14.78
CA ALA A 531 16.32 -18.31 -15.62
C ALA A 531 17.42 -18.64 -16.64
N MET A 532 17.15 -18.41 -17.92
CA MET A 532 18.06 -18.73 -19.03
C MET A 532 18.85 -17.49 -19.51
N ASP A 533 18.39 -16.28 -19.18
CA ASP A 533 18.89 -15.03 -19.76
C ASP A 533 19.66 -14.17 -18.77
N SER A 534 20.66 -13.43 -19.28
CA SER A 534 21.22 -12.28 -18.60
C SER A 534 20.35 -11.06 -18.91
N LEU A 535 19.60 -10.56 -17.93
CA LEU A 535 18.83 -9.33 -18.09
C LEU A 535 19.78 -8.12 -18.11
N ILE A 536 19.73 -7.35 -19.20
CA ILE A 536 20.50 -6.10 -19.29
C ILE A 536 19.82 -5.04 -18.43
N ARG A 537 20.57 -4.45 -17.52
CA ARG A 537 20.11 -3.31 -16.69
C ARG A 537 20.59 -2.00 -17.32
N PRO A 538 19.71 -1.18 -17.90
CA PRO A 538 20.12 0.11 -18.45
C PRO A 538 20.71 1.02 -17.37
N ALA A 539 21.84 1.66 -17.67
CA ALA A 539 22.53 2.58 -16.73
C ALA A 539 21.60 3.72 -16.24
N ALA A 540 20.67 4.15 -17.09
CA ALA A 540 19.71 5.18 -16.73
C ALA A 540 18.82 4.80 -15.52
N LEU A 541 18.44 3.51 -15.38
CA LEU A 541 17.66 3.04 -14.22
C LEU A 541 18.51 3.12 -12.94
N GLN A 542 19.79 2.75 -13.03
CA GLN A 542 20.71 2.82 -11.88
C GLN A 542 20.92 4.28 -11.45
N GLN A 543 21.10 5.22 -12.38
CA GLN A 543 21.24 6.64 -12.07
C GLN A 543 20.02 7.21 -11.32
N VAL A 544 18.80 6.81 -11.70
CA VAL A 544 17.58 7.21 -10.98
C VAL A 544 17.60 6.68 -9.55
N ALA A 545 17.97 5.41 -9.35
CA ALA A 545 18.05 4.81 -8.03
C ALA A 545 19.14 5.45 -7.16
N ASP A 546 20.28 5.83 -7.74
CA ASP A 546 21.36 6.51 -7.04
C ASP A 546 20.95 7.93 -6.60
N ARG A 547 20.20 8.66 -7.46
CA ARG A 547 19.61 9.95 -7.08
C ARG A 547 18.62 9.81 -5.93
N ALA A 548 17.72 8.81 -6.01
CA ALA A 548 16.76 8.55 -4.96
C ALA A 548 17.45 8.23 -3.62
N ALA A 549 18.49 7.39 -3.61
CA ALA A 549 19.25 7.08 -2.41
C ALA A 549 19.95 8.32 -1.81
N LEU A 550 20.47 9.21 -2.64
CA LEU A 550 21.04 10.47 -2.17
C LEU A 550 19.95 11.39 -1.58
N LEU A 551 18.78 11.46 -2.20
CA LEU A 551 17.64 12.24 -1.69
C LEU A 551 17.16 11.70 -0.34
N GLU A 552 17.13 10.38 -0.15
CA GLU A 552 16.85 9.75 1.16
C GLU A 552 17.87 10.19 2.22
N LEU A 553 19.16 10.14 1.89
CA LEU A 553 20.25 10.60 2.78
C LEU A 553 20.07 12.08 3.15
N LEU A 554 19.62 12.90 2.23
CA LEU A 554 19.35 14.33 2.45
C LEU A 554 18.05 14.57 3.24
N GLY A 555 17.25 13.54 3.49
CA GLY A 555 15.93 13.62 4.12
C GLY A 555 14.90 14.32 3.24
N MET A 556 15.02 14.16 1.92
CA MET A 556 14.14 14.70 0.89
C MET A 556 13.21 13.60 0.34
N GLY A 557 12.45 12.98 1.25
CA GLY A 557 11.64 11.79 0.93
C GLY A 557 10.51 12.03 -0.08
N THR A 558 10.04 13.26 -0.25
CA THR A 558 9.06 13.60 -1.28
C THR A 558 9.68 13.50 -2.68
N GLU A 559 10.86 14.06 -2.87
CA GLU A 559 11.61 14.06 -4.12
C GLU A 559 12.13 12.66 -4.45
N GLU A 560 12.60 11.93 -3.44
CA GLU A 560 12.93 10.50 -3.54
C GLU A 560 11.74 9.69 -4.08
N GLY A 561 10.53 9.92 -3.55
CA GLY A 561 9.31 9.28 -4.02
C GLY A 561 9.04 9.54 -5.51
N PHE A 562 9.25 10.76 -5.99
CA PHE A 562 9.08 11.09 -7.41
C PHE A 562 10.10 10.38 -8.31
N GLU A 563 11.36 10.22 -7.87
CA GLU A 563 12.36 9.45 -8.63
C GLU A 563 11.96 7.97 -8.72
N TYR A 564 11.53 7.35 -7.63
CA TYR A 564 11.06 5.96 -7.67
C TYR A 564 9.76 5.78 -8.48
N ASP A 565 8.84 6.74 -8.46
CA ASP A 565 7.63 6.69 -9.28
C ASP A 565 7.97 6.82 -10.77
N ALA A 566 9.01 7.57 -11.10
CA ALA A 566 9.51 7.66 -12.47
C ALA A 566 10.08 6.32 -12.97
N LEU A 567 10.78 5.55 -12.14
CA LEU A 567 11.19 4.17 -12.47
C LEU A 567 9.97 3.31 -12.81
N GLY A 568 8.88 3.47 -12.08
CA GLY A 568 7.62 2.76 -12.33
C GLY A 568 6.93 3.13 -13.65
N SER A 569 7.21 4.32 -14.19
CA SER A 569 6.62 4.82 -15.44
C SER A 569 7.49 4.61 -16.68
N THR A 570 8.76 4.20 -16.53
CA THR A 570 9.70 3.96 -17.64
C THR A 570 9.36 2.69 -18.42
N GLY A 571 8.50 2.81 -19.42
CA GLY A 571 8.24 1.77 -20.40
C GLY A 571 7.23 0.70 -19.96
N SER A 572 6.75 -0.06 -20.96
CA SER A 572 5.77 -1.15 -20.79
C SER A 572 6.35 -2.51 -21.21
N SER A 573 7.61 -2.57 -21.69
CA SER A 573 8.20 -3.86 -22.11
C SER A 573 8.46 -4.74 -20.89
N PRO A 574 8.27 -6.06 -20.99
CA PRO A 574 8.51 -7.00 -19.91
C PRO A 574 9.92 -6.89 -19.32
N ASP A 575 10.93 -6.72 -20.17
CA ASP A 575 12.33 -6.66 -19.75
C ASP A 575 12.68 -5.36 -19.04
N THR A 576 12.15 -4.22 -19.51
CA THR A 576 12.34 -2.93 -18.83
C THR A 576 11.69 -2.96 -17.44
N LEU A 577 10.48 -3.52 -17.32
CA LEU A 577 9.79 -3.67 -16.04
C LEU A 577 10.54 -4.59 -15.07
N ARG A 578 11.11 -5.69 -15.58
CA ARG A 578 11.96 -6.60 -14.79
C ARG A 578 13.24 -5.91 -14.33
N ALA A 579 13.95 -5.22 -15.22
CA ALA A 579 15.17 -4.50 -14.89
C ALA A 579 14.94 -3.42 -13.85
N ALA A 580 13.85 -2.64 -13.98
CA ALA A 580 13.48 -1.64 -12.99
C ALA A 580 13.08 -2.28 -11.64
N ALA A 581 12.40 -3.43 -11.66
CA ALA A 581 12.07 -4.17 -10.43
C ALA A 581 13.34 -4.67 -9.71
N GLU A 582 14.36 -5.15 -10.45
CA GLU A 582 15.64 -5.57 -9.85
C GLU A 582 16.38 -4.40 -9.22
N VAL A 583 16.44 -3.25 -9.90
CA VAL A 583 17.08 -2.04 -9.37
C VAL A 583 16.37 -1.57 -8.07
N LEU A 584 15.04 -1.60 -8.03
CA LEU A 584 14.29 -1.27 -6.82
C LEU A 584 14.52 -2.30 -5.70
N MET A 585 14.62 -3.59 -6.06
CA MET A 585 14.90 -4.66 -5.08
C MET A 585 16.25 -4.47 -4.41
N ASP A 586 17.29 -4.15 -5.20
CA ASP A 586 18.64 -3.89 -4.71
C ASP A 586 18.71 -2.66 -3.78
N ARG A 587 17.75 -1.74 -3.90
CA ARG A 587 17.61 -0.56 -3.05
C ARG A 587 16.69 -0.75 -1.83
N GLY A 588 16.13 -1.95 -1.64
CA GLY A 588 15.21 -2.24 -0.52
C GLY A 588 13.77 -1.75 -0.77
N GLU A 589 13.48 -1.19 -1.95
CA GLU A 589 12.13 -0.75 -2.35
C GLU A 589 11.25 -1.94 -2.79
N THR A 590 11.18 -2.95 -1.92
CA THR A 590 10.63 -4.27 -2.18
C THR A 590 9.18 -4.23 -2.66
N SER A 591 8.33 -3.42 -2.02
CA SER A 591 6.91 -3.32 -2.41
C SER A 591 6.73 -2.77 -3.82
N ARG A 592 7.54 -1.78 -4.22
CA ARG A 592 7.54 -1.20 -5.57
C ARG A 592 8.07 -2.21 -6.58
N ALA A 593 9.13 -2.93 -6.23
CA ALA A 593 9.70 -3.99 -7.05
C ALA A 593 8.68 -5.10 -7.33
N ILE A 594 7.94 -5.59 -6.31
CA ILE A 594 6.84 -6.55 -6.47
C ILE A 594 5.77 -6.00 -7.42
N GLY A 595 5.42 -4.72 -7.30
CA GLY A 595 4.45 -4.06 -8.18
C GLY A 595 4.88 -4.09 -9.65
N LEU A 596 6.15 -3.77 -9.94
CA LEU A 596 6.70 -3.83 -11.30
C LEU A 596 6.81 -5.27 -11.81
N ALA A 597 7.21 -6.22 -10.96
CA ALA A 597 7.27 -7.63 -11.32
C ALA A 597 5.87 -8.19 -11.69
N ARG A 598 4.80 -7.77 -10.98
CA ARG A 598 3.41 -8.10 -11.36
C ARG A 598 3.02 -7.53 -12.71
N ARG A 599 3.42 -6.29 -13.00
CA ARG A 599 3.21 -5.68 -14.32
C ARG A 599 3.99 -6.40 -15.41
N ALA A 600 5.24 -6.80 -15.15
CA ALA A 600 6.05 -7.59 -16.07
C ALA A 600 5.39 -8.95 -16.37
N LEU A 601 4.88 -9.64 -15.35
CA LEU A 601 4.11 -10.88 -15.51
C LEU A 601 2.87 -10.68 -16.37
N ALA A 602 2.11 -9.61 -16.15
CA ALA A 602 0.93 -9.25 -16.95
C ALA A 602 1.29 -8.90 -18.40
N ALA A 603 2.49 -8.34 -18.62
CA ALA A 603 3.05 -8.05 -19.95
C ALA A 603 3.73 -9.27 -20.61
N SER A 604 3.47 -10.49 -20.11
CA SER A 604 3.98 -11.76 -20.63
C SER A 604 5.50 -11.96 -20.50
N ALA A 605 6.11 -11.42 -19.43
CA ALA A 605 7.49 -11.75 -19.09
C ALA A 605 7.69 -13.27 -18.90
N PRO A 606 8.87 -13.83 -19.19
CA PRO A 606 9.19 -15.22 -18.92
C PRO A 606 8.89 -15.61 -17.46
N ARG A 607 8.18 -16.73 -17.27
CA ARG A 607 7.80 -17.25 -15.94
C ARG A 607 8.94 -18.06 -15.32
N ASP A 608 10.09 -17.44 -15.20
CA ASP A 608 11.32 -18.04 -14.69
C ASP A 608 11.56 -17.74 -13.19
N THR A 609 12.60 -18.36 -12.63
CA THR A 609 12.99 -18.18 -11.24
C THR A 609 13.36 -16.73 -10.90
N ARG A 610 13.89 -15.97 -11.88
CA ARG A 610 14.26 -14.55 -11.70
C ARG A 610 13.00 -13.70 -11.46
N LEU A 611 11.99 -13.81 -12.34
CA LEU A 611 10.73 -13.10 -12.19
C LEU A 611 10.03 -13.48 -10.88
N PHE A 612 10.01 -14.79 -10.56
CA PHE A 612 9.33 -15.23 -9.34
C PHE A 612 10.06 -14.86 -8.05
N ARG A 613 11.38 -14.68 -8.07
CA ARG A 613 12.12 -14.10 -6.93
C ARG A 613 11.84 -12.61 -6.74
N LEU A 614 11.51 -11.88 -7.81
CA LEU A 614 11.01 -10.51 -7.69
C LEU A 614 9.57 -10.45 -7.15
N LEU A 615 8.72 -11.40 -7.55
CA LEU A 615 7.35 -11.51 -7.06
C LEU A 615 7.28 -12.01 -5.61
N TYR A 616 8.19 -12.88 -5.21
CA TYR A 616 8.27 -13.50 -3.88
C TYR A 616 9.70 -13.33 -3.33
N PRO A 617 10.11 -12.10 -3.02
CA PRO A 617 11.47 -11.84 -2.56
C PRO A 617 11.70 -12.39 -1.15
N LEU A 618 12.94 -12.82 -0.88
CA LEU A 618 13.39 -13.18 0.46
C LEU A 618 14.36 -12.13 0.97
N VAL A 619 13.81 -11.04 1.46
CA VAL A 619 14.55 -10.00 2.19
C VAL A 619 14.56 -10.35 3.68
N TYR A 620 15.61 -10.00 4.41
CA TYR A 620 15.78 -10.31 5.83
C TYR A 620 15.77 -11.83 6.16
N GLY A 621 16.20 -12.67 5.20
CA GLY A 621 16.17 -14.14 5.33
C GLY A 621 16.90 -14.66 6.58
N ASP A 622 17.98 -14.01 7.01
CA ASP A 622 18.72 -14.42 8.21
C ASP A 622 17.92 -14.18 9.49
N ALA A 623 17.25 -13.02 9.61
CA ALA A 623 16.37 -12.74 10.75
C ALA A 623 15.22 -13.75 10.81
N ILE A 624 14.63 -14.06 9.64
CA ILE A 624 13.56 -15.06 9.53
C ILE A 624 14.07 -16.43 9.96
N ARG A 625 15.24 -16.88 9.46
CA ARG A 625 15.81 -18.21 9.80
C ARG A 625 16.12 -18.34 11.28
N VAL A 626 16.76 -17.34 11.88
CA VAL A 626 17.10 -17.36 13.32
C VAL A 626 15.84 -17.53 14.18
N GLU A 627 14.82 -16.70 13.95
CA GLU A 627 13.60 -16.72 14.74
C GLU A 627 12.74 -17.96 14.47
N ALA A 628 12.71 -18.43 13.23
CA ALA A 628 11.98 -19.62 12.80
C ALA A 628 12.58 -20.89 13.41
N THR A 629 13.91 -21.03 13.39
CA THR A 629 14.64 -22.16 14.00
C THR A 629 14.42 -22.19 15.51
N ALA A 630 14.51 -21.05 16.19
CA ALA A 630 14.32 -20.97 17.64
C ALA A 630 12.92 -21.43 18.10
N ARG A 631 11.92 -21.29 17.23
CA ARG A 631 10.50 -21.65 17.53
C ARG A 631 10.02 -22.90 16.80
N ARG A 632 10.86 -23.54 16.01
CA ARG A 632 10.51 -24.70 15.16
C ARG A 632 9.33 -24.38 14.21
N ILE A 633 9.30 -23.19 13.67
CA ILE A 633 8.31 -22.76 12.67
C ILE A 633 8.96 -22.82 11.29
N ASP A 634 8.21 -23.23 10.27
CA ASP A 634 8.69 -23.25 8.90
C ASP A 634 9.03 -21.80 8.42
N PRO A 635 10.29 -21.53 8.07
CA PRO A 635 10.67 -20.20 7.61
C PRO A 635 9.97 -19.76 6.32
N ALA A 636 9.57 -20.69 5.45
CA ALA A 636 8.77 -20.39 4.27
C ALA A 636 7.36 -19.84 4.61
N LEU A 637 6.76 -20.34 5.70
CA LEU A 637 5.51 -19.80 6.22
C LEU A 637 5.67 -18.34 6.67
N VAL A 638 6.77 -18.07 7.40
CA VAL A 638 7.06 -16.71 7.89
C VAL A 638 7.29 -15.74 6.75
N ALA A 639 8.10 -16.13 5.77
CA ALA A 639 8.32 -15.33 4.56
C ALA A 639 7.01 -15.07 3.80
N GLY A 640 6.15 -16.08 3.68
CA GLY A 640 4.82 -15.97 3.08
C GLY A 640 3.91 -15.01 3.83
N LEU A 641 3.97 -15.00 5.16
CA LEU A 641 3.21 -14.10 6.02
C LEU A 641 3.71 -12.65 5.85
N ILE A 642 5.02 -12.41 5.95
CA ILE A 642 5.61 -11.07 5.74
C ILE A 642 5.27 -10.52 4.35
N HIS A 643 5.30 -11.38 3.33
CA HIS A 643 4.90 -10.99 1.97
C HIS A 643 3.44 -10.53 1.92
N GLN A 644 2.53 -11.23 2.61
CA GLN A 644 1.10 -10.87 2.64
C GLN A 644 0.84 -9.61 3.48
N GLU A 645 1.50 -9.46 4.61
CA GLU A 645 1.26 -8.38 5.55
C GLU A 645 1.81 -7.03 5.07
N SER A 646 3.00 -7.01 4.48
CA SER A 646 3.70 -5.77 4.16
C SER A 646 4.37 -5.75 2.78
N GLY A 647 4.43 -6.88 2.05
CA GLY A 647 5.29 -6.99 0.88
C GLY A 647 6.77 -6.73 1.21
N PHE A 648 7.22 -7.14 2.39
CA PHE A 648 8.56 -6.87 2.93
C PHE A 648 8.88 -5.38 3.12
N ASN A 649 7.87 -4.52 3.28
CA ASN A 649 8.08 -3.11 3.60
C ASN A 649 8.18 -2.93 5.13
N PRO A 650 9.36 -2.62 5.68
CA PRO A 650 9.51 -2.42 7.12
C PRO A 650 8.81 -1.15 7.64
N ARG A 651 8.50 -0.19 6.75
CA ARG A 651 7.81 1.08 7.08
C ARG A 651 6.30 1.00 6.91
N ALA A 652 5.74 -0.18 6.59
CA ALA A 652 4.32 -0.36 6.40
C ALA A 652 3.53 -0.02 7.68
N THR A 653 2.44 0.72 7.52
CA THR A 653 1.47 0.99 8.60
C THR A 653 0.06 0.83 8.06
N SER A 654 -0.73 -0.02 8.70
CA SER A 654 -2.12 -0.24 8.30
C SER A 654 -3.06 0.85 8.83
N ARG A 655 -4.28 0.89 8.31
CA ARG A 655 -5.34 1.79 8.81
C ARG A 655 -5.68 1.52 10.29
N ALA A 656 -5.50 0.29 10.76
CA ALA A 656 -5.69 -0.10 12.16
C ALA A 656 -4.48 0.22 13.04
N GLY A 657 -3.40 0.78 12.47
CA GLY A 657 -2.19 1.14 13.19
C GLY A 657 -1.20 -0.01 13.43
N ALA A 658 -1.38 -1.16 12.77
CA ALA A 658 -0.39 -2.24 12.77
C ALA A 658 0.86 -1.82 11.96
N VAL A 659 2.06 -2.26 12.38
CA VAL A 659 3.33 -1.68 11.94
C VAL A 659 4.32 -2.76 11.50
N GLY A 660 5.05 -2.47 10.43
CA GLY A 660 6.26 -3.18 10.01
C GLY A 660 6.00 -4.48 9.26
N LEU A 661 7.02 -5.33 9.15
CA LEU A 661 7.04 -6.52 8.29
C LEU A 661 5.88 -7.49 8.55
N MET A 662 5.60 -7.79 9.81
CA MET A 662 4.58 -8.75 10.25
C MET A 662 3.30 -8.05 10.76
N GLN A 663 3.14 -6.74 10.50
CA GLN A 663 1.99 -5.93 10.89
C GLN A 663 1.60 -6.10 12.37
N VAL A 664 2.57 -5.88 13.26
CA VAL A 664 2.37 -6.01 14.71
C VAL A 664 1.66 -4.76 15.25
N LEU A 665 0.56 -4.94 15.96
CA LEU A 665 -0.09 -3.85 16.68
C LEU A 665 0.85 -3.33 17.79
N PRO A 666 1.02 -2.02 17.96
CA PRO A 666 1.92 -1.45 18.99
C PRO A 666 1.66 -1.96 20.40
N SER A 667 0.40 -2.17 20.79
CA SER A 667 0.04 -2.73 22.09
C SER A 667 0.49 -4.19 22.26
N VAL A 668 0.36 -5.00 21.19
CA VAL A 668 0.82 -6.39 21.15
C VAL A 668 2.34 -6.43 21.24
N GLY A 669 3.02 -5.60 20.42
CA GLY A 669 4.49 -5.48 20.44
C GLY A 669 5.02 -5.08 21.81
N ALA A 670 4.43 -4.10 22.47
CA ALA A 670 4.82 -3.66 23.82
C ALA A 670 4.62 -4.78 24.88
N SER A 671 3.52 -5.51 24.81
CA SER A 671 3.23 -6.63 25.71
C SER A 671 4.28 -7.74 25.58
N ILE A 672 4.59 -8.13 24.32
CA ILE A 672 5.59 -9.17 24.03
C ILE A 672 7.00 -8.71 24.39
N ALA A 673 7.37 -7.47 24.07
CA ALA A 673 8.66 -6.89 24.42
C ALA A 673 8.90 -6.90 25.93
N LYS A 674 7.87 -6.50 26.71
CA LYS A 674 7.90 -6.58 28.17
C LYS A 674 8.10 -8.02 28.67
N ALA A 675 7.35 -8.97 28.12
CA ALA A 675 7.47 -10.39 28.48
C ALA A 675 8.85 -10.99 28.14
N GLN A 676 9.53 -10.45 27.13
CA GLN A 676 10.88 -10.82 26.72
C GLN A 676 11.99 -10.03 27.44
N GLY A 677 11.65 -9.15 28.39
CA GLY A 677 12.62 -8.36 29.15
C GLY A 677 13.33 -7.26 28.34
N MET A 678 12.72 -6.78 27.25
CA MET A 678 13.28 -5.67 26.45
C MET A 678 13.09 -4.34 27.18
N SER A 679 14.05 -3.94 28.01
CA SER A 679 13.97 -2.72 28.82
C SER A 679 13.99 -1.41 28.02
N SER A 680 14.54 -1.43 26.80
CA SER A 680 14.68 -0.24 25.92
C SER A 680 13.67 -0.24 24.76
N TYR A 681 12.53 -0.93 24.90
CA TYR A 681 11.54 -0.97 23.83
C TYR A 681 10.87 0.40 23.60
N GLU A 682 10.95 0.87 22.36
CA GLU A 682 10.22 2.03 21.86
C GLU A 682 9.37 1.62 20.65
N ARG A 683 8.21 2.26 20.44
CA ARG A 683 7.32 1.96 19.32
C ARG A 683 8.01 2.02 17.96
N VAL A 684 8.96 2.94 17.78
CA VAL A 684 9.73 3.11 16.54
C VAL A 684 10.50 1.85 16.16
N LEU A 685 10.87 1.01 17.12
CA LEU A 685 11.54 -0.27 16.88
C LEU A 685 10.70 -1.28 16.10
N LEU A 686 9.39 -1.12 16.05
CA LEU A 686 8.54 -1.95 15.17
C LEU A 686 8.82 -1.73 13.68
N TYR A 687 9.48 -0.65 13.30
CA TYR A 687 9.95 -0.45 11.92
C TYR A 687 11.30 -1.13 11.65
N GLN A 688 11.95 -1.66 12.69
CA GLN A 688 13.20 -2.39 12.54
C GLN A 688 12.95 -3.86 12.20
N PRO A 689 13.50 -4.39 11.10
CA PRO A 689 13.22 -5.74 10.62
C PRO A 689 13.44 -6.81 11.68
N ASP A 690 14.61 -6.81 12.34
CA ASP A 690 14.97 -7.82 13.35
C ASP A 690 14.01 -7.81 14.54
N VAL A 691 13.61 -6.62 15.01
CA VAL A 691 12.68 -6.46 16.13
C VAL A 691 11.28 -6.89 15.73
N ASN A 692 10.82 -6.43 14.56
CA ASN A 692 9.48 -6.74 14.08
C ASN A 692 9.30 -8.24 13.84
N VAL A 693 10.27 -8.89 13.20
CA VAL A 693 10.27 -10.35 12.99
C VAL A 693 10.27 -11.06 14.33
N ARG A 694 11.14 -10.69 15.30
CA ARG A 694 11.19 -11.30 16.63
C ARG A 694 9.85 -11.22 17.38
N LEU A 695 9.24 -10.04 17.42
CA LEU A 695 7.97 -9.82 18.13
C LEU A 695 6.78 -10.44 17.37
N GLY A 696 6.73 -10.31 16.05
CA GLY A 696 5.70 -10.93 15.21
C GLY A 696 5.75 -12.45 15.24
N MET A 697 6.95 -13.03 15.26
CA MET A 697 7.15 -14.47 15.40
C MET A 697 6.70 -15.00 16.76
N ALA A 698 6.92 -14.23 17.84
CA ALA A 698 6.40 -14.62 19.14
C ALA A 698 4.85 -14.60 19.17
N HIS A 699 4.22 -13.66 18.45
CA HIS A 699 2.78 -13.62 18.28
C HIS A 699 2.26 -14.81 17.46
N LEU A 700 2.90 -15.11 16.34
CA LEU A 700 2.55 -16.26 15.49
C LEU A 700 2.70 -17.59 16.26
N ASP A 701 3.79 -17.77 16.99
CA ASP A 701 4.04 -18.96 17.82
C ASP A 701 2.93 -19.17 18.87
N ALA A 702 2.49 -18.10 19.53
CA ALA A 702 1.36 -18.16 20.44
C ALA A 702 0.06 -18.64 19.75
N MET A 703 -0.20 -18.20 18.54
CA MET A 703 -1.37 -18.65 17.75
C MET A 703 -1.21 -20.12 17.34
N LEU A 704 -0.03 -20.54 16.87
CA LEU A 704 0.24 -21.92 16.47
C LEU A 704 0.13 -22.91 17.66
N ARG A 705 0.50 -22.50 18.87
CA ARG A 705 0.31 -23.32 20.08
C ARG A 705 -1.13 -23.38 20.53
N GLN A 706 -1.89 -22.31 20.33
CA GLN A 706 -3.30 -22.25 20.73
C GLN A 706 -4.21 -23.08 19.82
N TYR A 707 -3.86 -23.22 18.55
CA TYR A 707 -4.69 -23.87 17.55
C TYR A 707 -4.00 -25.12 16.97
N PRO A 708 -4.69 -26.29 16.95
CA PRO A 708 -4.07 -27.58 16.54
C PRO A 708 -3.85 -27.69 15.02
N ARG A 709 -4.40 -26.78 14.22
CA ARG A 709 -4.28 -26.73 12.77
C ARG A 709 -3.77 -25.39 12.30
N LEU A 710 -2.91 -25.40 11.28
CA LEU A 710 -2.31 -24.20 10.70
C LEU A 710 -3.40 -23.23 10.21
N GLU A 711 -4.42 -23.71 9.52
CA GLU A 711 -5.51 -22.92 8.97
C GLU A 711 -6.26 -22.14 10.05
N TYR A 712 -6.44 -22.74 11.23
CA TYR A 712 -7.09 -22.07 12.36
C TYR A 712 -6.19 -20.97 12.96
N ALA A 713 -4.89 -21.26 13.07
CA ALA A 713 -3.92 -20.28 13.59
C ALA A 713 -3.82 -19.07 12.66
N LEU A 714 -3.76 -19.30 11.34
CA LEU A 714 -3.70 -18.22 10.34
C LEU A 714 -4.99 -17.39 10.33
N ALA A 715 -6.15 -18.05 10.41
CA ALA A 715 -7.44 -17.36 10.53
C ALA A 715 -7.51 -16.52 11.81
N ALA A 716 -6.96 -17.02 12.92
CA ALA A 716 -6.92 -16.30 14.20
C ALA A 716 -5.93 -15.13 14.21
N TYR A 717 -4.83 -15.25 13.47
CA TYR A 717 -3.86 -14.18 13.28
C TYR A 717 -4.52 -12.95 12.61
N ASN A 718 -5.33 -13.19 11.57
CA ASN A 718 -6.01 -12.13 10.81
C ASN A 718 -7.30 -11.62 11.50
N ALA A 719 -8.21 -12.53 11.87
CA ALA A 719 -9.55 -12.18 12.36
C ALA A 719 -9.66 -12.11 13.90
N GLY A 720 -8.62 -12.54 14.62
CA GLY A 720 -8.65 -12.72 16.05
C GLY A 720 -9.27 -14.07 16.48
N GLY A 721 -8.98 -14.47 17.72
CA GLY A 721 -9.37 -15.80 18.21
C GLY A 721 -10.88 -16.02 18.45
N ALA A 722 -11.65 -14.97 18.77
CA ALA A 722 -13.07 -15.12 19.08
C ALA A 722 -13.93 -15.54 17.87
N PRO A 723 -13.78 -14.96 16.66
CA PRO A 723 -14.43 -15.45 15.46
C PRO A 723 -14.08 -16.90 15.14
N VAL A 724 -12.79 -17.26 15.19
CA VAL A 724 -12.32 -18.61 14.87
C VAL A 724 -12.92 -19.67 15.81
N ARG A 725 -13.03 -19.39 17.12
CA ARG A 725 -13.70 -20.31 18.05
C ARG A 725 -15.15 -20.57 17.63
N ARG A 726 -15.90 -19.57 17.18
CA ARG A 726 -17.27 -19.74 16.67
C ARG A 726 -17.33 -20.55 15.38
N TRP A 727 -16.39 -20.29 14.45
CA TRP A 727 -16.36 -20.98 13.15
C TRP A 727 -16.02 -22.48 13.30
N ARG A 728 -15.17 -22.82 14.26
CA ARG A 728 -14.83 -24.23 14.57
C ARG A 728 -15.99 -25.06 15.11
N GLN A 729 -17.05 -24.43 15.60
CA GLN A 729 -18.25 -25.13 16.06
C GLN A 729 -19.20 -25.52 14.92
N LYS A 730 -18.95 -25.06 13.69
CA LYS A 730 -19.78 -25.40 12.52
C LYS A 730 -19.42 -26.78 11.99
N HIS A 731 -20.44 -27.48 11.43
CA HIS A 731 -20.27 -28.83 10.82
C HIS A 731 -19.13 -28.82 9.77
N GLY A 732 -18.32 -29.88 9.77
CA GLY A 732 -17.21 -30.04 8.83
C GLY A 732 -15.96 -29.21 9.14
N ALA A 733 -15.90 -28.53 10.27
CA ALA A 733 -14.72 -27.75 10.66
C ALA A 733 -13.47 -28.58 10.94
N ASP A 734 -13.60 -29.89 11.14
CA ASP A 734 -12.45 -30.82 11.33
C ASP A 734 -11.69 -31.09 10.03
N ASP A 735 -12.31 -30.90 8.87
CA ASP A 735 -11.63 -30.87 7.57
C ASP A 735 -11.05 -29.44 7.37
N PRO A 736 -9.71 -29.27 7.40
CA PRO A 736 -9.11 -27.94 7.36
C PRO A 736 -9.39 -27.20 6.05
N GLU A 737 -9.48 -27.93 4.93
CA GLU A 737 -9.81 -27.32 3.63
C GLU A 737 -11.26 -26.83 3.62
N LEU A 738 -12.18 -27.63 4.15
CA LEU A 738 -13.59 -27.24 4.28
C LEU A 738 -13.78 -26.10 5.29
N PHE A 739 -13.01 -26.07 6.37
CA PHE A 739 -13.00 -24.95 7.30
C PHE A 739 -12.64 -23.65 6.57
N VAL A 740 -11.57 -23.65 5.77
CA VAL A 740 -11.14 -22.46 5.00
C VAL A 740 -12.25 -21.98 4.07
N GLU A 741 -12.90 -22.89 3.34
CA GLU A 741 -14.01 -22.55 2.44
C GLU A 741 -15.20 -21.92 3.15
N ARG A 742 -15.44 -22.30 4.41
CA ARG A 742 -16.59 -21.86 5.20
C ARG A 742 -16.28 -20.69 6.16
N ILE A 743 -15.09 -20.09 6.09
CA ILE A 743 -14.80 -18.83 6.79
C ILE A 743 -15.76 -17.77 6.25
N PRO A 744 -16.61 -17.14 7.11
CA PRO A 744 -17.61 -16.18 6.65
C PRO A 744 -17.02 -14.85 6.17
N TYR A 745 -15.83 -14.50 6.67
CA TYR A 745 -15.14 -13.26 6.29
C TYR A 745 -14.29 -13.51 5.05
N ASP A 746 -14.68 -12.92 3.93
CA ASP A 746 -13.99 -13.10 2.64
C ASP A 746 -12.50 -12.73 2.76
N GLU A 747 -12.18 -11.62 3.45
CA GLU A 747 -10.80 -11.20 3.69
C GLU A 747 -9.99 -12.27 4.42
N THR A 748 -10.53 -12.85 5.49
CA THR A 748 -9.82 -13.89 6.25
C THR A 748 -9.71 -15.20 5.49
N ARG A 749 -10.74 -15.57 4.72
CA ARG A 749 -10.71 -16.74 3.87
C ARG A 749 -9.62 -16.66 2.83
N ASP A 750 -9.55 -15.54 2.13
CA ASP A 750 -8.53 -15.28 1.11
C ASP A 750 -7.14 -15.14 1.74
N TYR A 751 -7.02 -14.53 2.91
CA TYR A 751 -5.77 -14.46 3.67
C TYR A 751 -5.17 -15.84 3.92
N VAL A 752 -5.95 -16.79 4.44
CA VAL A 752 -5.48 -18.16 4.71
C VAL A 752 -5.03 -18.85 3.42
N ARG A 753 -5.84 -18.76 2.35
CA ARG A 753 -5.50 -19.35 1.03
C ARG A 753 -4.21 -18.76 0.46
N ILE A 754 -4.07 -17.45 0.53
CA ILE A 754 -2.88 -16.73 0.05
C ILE A 754 -1.65 -17.16 0.83
N LEU A 755 -1.74 -17.27 2.16
CA LEU A 755 -0.59 -17.67 2.98
C LEU A 755 -0.12 -19.10 2.69
N LEU A 756 -1.02 -20.06 2.56
CA LEU A 756 -0.68 -21.44 2.22
C LEU A 756 -0.03 -21.52 0.83
N ARG A 757 -0.56 -20.76 -0.15
CA ARG A 757 0.04 -20.61 -1.47
C ARG A 757 1.43 -19.98 -1.39
N ASN A 758 1.57 -18.87 -0.66
CA ASN A 758 2.85 -18.16 -0.53
C ASN A 758 3.90 -19.07 0.14
N GLN A 759 3.55 -19.80 1.19
CA GLN A 759 4.44 -20.79 1.82
C GLN A 759 4.99 -21.78 0.80
N ALA A 760 4.12 -22.33 -0.05
CA ALA A 760 4.54 -23.27 -1.08
C ALA A 760 5.47 -22.63 -2.12
N MET A 761 5.19 -21.37 -2.52
CA MET A 761 6.04 -20.62 -3.44
C MET A 761 7.42 -20.36 -2.84
N TYR A 762 7.51 -19.95 -1.56
CA TYR A 762 8.79 -19.74 -0.90
C TYR A 762 9.58 -21.05 -0.76
N ARG A 763 8.93 -22.18 -0.47
CA ARG A 763 9.59 -23.51 -0.48
C ARG A 763 10.11 -23.90 -1.86
N ALA A 764 9.42 -23.51 -2.94
CA ALA A 764 9.84 -23.82 -4.30
C ALA A 764 11.00 -22.95 -4.80
N LEU A 765 11.12 -21.71 -4.31
CA LEU A 765 12.08 -20.72 -4.78
C LEU A 765 13.38 -20.67 -3.98
N TYR A 766 13.37 -21.09 -2.73
CA TYR A 766 14.50 -20.93 -1.80
C TYR A 766 14.84 -22.23 -1.08
N ALA A 767 16.14 -22.43 -0.85
CA ALA A 767 16.63 -23.47 0.06
C ALA A 767 16.54 -22.94 1.49
N TRP A 768 15.98 -23.75 2.40
CA TRP A 768 15.75 -23.39 3.81
C TRP A 768 16.63 -24.20 4.76
#